data_0f16442136eeee117716780c98af33b4
#
_entry.id   0f16442136eeee117716780c98af33b4
#
_cell.length_a   1.000
_cell.length_b   1.000
_cell.length_c   1.000
_cell.angle_alpha   90.00
_cell.angle_beta   90.00
_cell.angle_gamma   90.00
#
_symmetry.space_group_name_H-M   'P 1'
#
loop_
_entity.id
_entity.type
_entity.pdbx_description
1 polymer ?
#
loop_
_entity_poly.entity_id
_entity_poly.type
_entity_poly.pdbx_seq_one_letter_code
_entity_poly.pdbx_strand_id
1 'polypeptide(L)'
;MEWTGLNELREKFLSFFESKGHLRLPSFSLVPKDDNSLLLINSGMAPMKKYFTGEVTPPRKRVTTCQKCIRTPDIERVGITARHGTYFEMLGNFSFGDYFKHEATAWAWEFFTKVLEMPVDKLYVSIYENDDEAYKIWTEEIGVEPSHMVRLGKEDNFWEHGSGPCGPCSEIYFDRGDEKGCGKPDCHVGCECDRFVEVWNIVFSQFENDGNGNYTPLAHPNIDTGMGLERLACVMQGVDNLFLVDTVQNIMKKISEITGVNYGEDDKKDISLRVITDHIRSTTFMIGDGVLPSNEGKGYVLRRLLRRAARHGRLLGYKDAFLYKVCETVIKENESAYPELKEKQEFITKIIRVEEESFQKTIDQGFKLLQGIVDDQDIKVLSGEDAFKLNDTYGFPIDLTREILSEQGIDVDVDRFHELLKEQKQRSRDARKKEDTDAWISDSTDLSDITKTEFCGYTDLNTGSKVVAIIKDGVRVDSVGENETALVVLDKTPFYAESGGQVGDTGVMEAGTLEVDVDDTTKDASGVYLHSCTVKSGTLEVGTELRAIVDFDRRANIMRNHTAAHLLQAALRQVLGNHVHQAGQLVTDHSVRFDFTHFEALTDEELKKVEDLVNKKILASIPVITKEMPIEEAKKLGAMALFGEKYGDVVRVVSIGEFSVEFCGGTHATNTSSLGLFRIRQEGSVASGVRRIEAITGISVLQYMNDVRETVLNVCETLKISNTKALEEGAQKIATLLHDQQKEIAELNTKLAAMQVDNLFINSEIENGVRIIAKKIDNANADALRAMCERTRDVAPLSIVVLACENDGKVTFAASCGKDAKALGVNAGKLVKAVAQVAGGNGGGKPDFAMAGAKNPEKIEEALGIVKETVYGMIKA
;
A
#
# COMPACT_ATOMS: atom_id res chain seq x y z
N MET A 1 16.90 -0.64 45.56
CA MET A 1 16.28 -0.82 44.21
C MET A 1 16.75 -2.14 43.65
N GLU A 2 15.86 -3.10 43.47
CA GLU A 2 16.15 -4.42 42.90
C GLU A 2 15.97 -4.41 41.39
N TRP A 3 16.85 -5.11 40.65
CA TRP A 3 16.69 -5.25 39.20
C TRP A 3 15.36 -5.93 38.87
N THR A 4 14.54 -5.36 38.03
CA THR A 4 13.21 -5.86 37.70
C THR A 4 13.01 -5.87 36.21
N GLY A 5 12.53 -6.99 35.65
CA GLY A 5 12.26 -7.13 34.24
C GLY A 5 11.06 -6.31 33.75
N LEU A 6 11.05 -5.93 32.46
CA LEU A 6 10.00 -5.08 31.90
C LEU A 6 8.59 -5.66 32.09
N ASN A 7 8.40 -6.95 31.82
CA ASN A 7 7.11 -7.62 31.99
C ASN A 7 6.66 -7.68 33.46
N GLU A 8 7.58 -7.82 34.39
CA GLU A 8 7.31 -7.80 35.82
C GLU A 8 6.93 -6.38 36.29
N LEU A 9 7.60 -5.34 35.77
CA LEU A 9 7.25 -3.94 36.07
C LEU A 9 5.81 -3.62 35.64
N ARG A 10 5.42 -4.07 34.44
CA ARG A 10 4.05 -3.91 33.95
C ARG A 10 3.06 -4.55 34.92
N GLU A 11 3.31 -5.76 35.37
CA GLU A 11 2.42 -6.48 36.28
C GLU A 11 2.39 -5.86 37.67
N LYS A 12 3.53 -5.45 38.24
CA LYS A 12 3.61 -4.74 39.51
C LYS A 12 2.76 -3.46 39.51
N PHE A 13 2.81 -2.68 38.43
CA PHE A 13 2.01 -1.46 38.31
C PHE A 13 0.51 -1.75 38.24
N LEU A 14 0.10 -2.64 37.37
CA LEU A 14 -1.31 -2.98 37.16
C LEU A 14 -1.92 -3.58 38.43
N SER A 15 -1.23 -4.53 39.07
CA SER A 15 -1.69 -5.17 40.30
C SER A 15 -1.72 -4.21 41.48
N PHE A 16 -0.78 -3.25 41.56
CA PHE A 16 -0.80 -2.22 42.58
C PHE A 16 -2.05 -1.37 42.47
N PHE A 17 -2.41 -0.88 41.27
CA PHE A 17 -3.62 -0.07 41.11
C PHE A 17 -4.91 -0.87 41.21
N GLU A 18 -4.92 -2.17 40.87
CA GLU A 18 -6.04 -3.05 41.20
C GLU A 18 -6.26 -3.10 42.72
N SER A 19 -5.19 -3.17 43.53
CA SER A 19 -5.29 -3.13 44.97
C SER A 19 -5.86 -1.80 45.53
N LYS A 20 -5.74 -0.71 44.77
CA LYS A 20 -6.34 0.59 45.05
C LYS A 20 -7.78 0.74 44.46
N GLY A 21 -8.36 -0.36 43.96
CA GLY A 21 -9.73 -0.42 43.47
C GLY A 21 -9.92 -0.02 42.00
N HIS A 22 -8.87 0.11 41.24
CA HIS A 22 -8.95 0.38 39.79
C HIS A 22 -9.41 -0.87 39.04
N LEU A 23 -10.18 -0.67 37.97
CA LEU A 23 -10.49 -1.69 37.00
C LEU A 23 -9.34 -1.78 35.97
N ARG A 24 -8.68 -2.92 35.92
CA ARG A 24 -7.68 -3.18 34.90
C ARG A 24 -8.36 -3.37 33.53
N LEU A 25 -8.05 -2.51 32.59
CA LEU A 25 -8.48 -2.64 31.21
C LEU A 25 -7.34 -3.19 30.34
N PRO A 26 -7.65 -4.02 29.33
CA PRO A 26 -6.67 -4.39 28.33
C PRO A 26 -6.22 -3.14 27.53
N SER A 27 -5.06 -3.21 26.92
CA SER A 27 -4.64 -2.16 25.99
C SER A 27 -5.63 -2.00 24.84
N PHE A 28 -5.99 -0.78 24.54
CA PHE A 28 -6.76 -0.48 23.33
C PHE A 28 -5.92 -0.69 22.08
N SER A 29 -6.60 -0.84 20.94
CA SER A 29 -5.94 -0.90 19.64
C SER A 29 -5.15 0.39 19.36
N LEU A 30 -4.01 0.27 18.67
CA LEU A 30 -3.26 1.42 18.14
C LEU A 30 -4.07 2.22 17.10
N VAL A 31 -5.10 1.61 16.52
CA VAL A 31 -6.01 2.27 15.58
C VAL A 31 -7.11 2.97 16.36
N PRO A 32 -7.18 4.31 16.36
CA PRO A 32 -8.22 5.05 17.06
C PRO A 32 -9.60 4.69 16.50
N LYS A 33 -10.58 4.55 17.41
CA LYS A 33 -11.99 4.37 17.06
C LYS A 33 -12.70 5.71 17.24
N ASP A 34 -13.42 6.14 16.21
CA ASP A 34 -14.25 7.36 16.23
C ASP A 34 -13.49 8.67 16.57
N ASP A 35 -12.19 8.72 16.35
CA ASP A 35 -11.36 9.92 16.48
C ASP A 35 -10.49 10.12 15.24
N ASN A 36 -10.89 11.06 14.38
CA ASN A 36 -10.17 11.39 13.15
C ASN A 36 -9.01 12.39 13.38
N SER A 37 -8.84 12.91 14.60
CA SER A 37 -7.74 13.82 14.93
C SER A 37 -6.41 13.10 15.11
N LEU A 38 -6.45 11.81 15.42
CA LEU A 38 -5.27 10.96 15.62
C LEU A 38 -5.13 9.91 14.53
N LEU A 39 -3.94 9.80 13.98
CA LEU A 39 -3.62 8.74 13.03
C LEU A 39 -3.43 7.38 13.72
N LEU A 40 -2.71 7.40 14.85
CA LEU A 40 -2.41 6.27 15.74
C LEU A 40 -2.49 6.72 17.18
N ILE A 41 -2.83 5.82 18.09
CA ILE A 41 -2.85 6.11 19.52
C ILE A 41 -1.43 6.40 20.01
N ASN A 42 -1.25 7.55 20.65
CA ASN A 42 0.05 8.10 21.08
C ASN A 42 0.16 8.39 22.58
N SER A 43 -0.93 8.13 23.34
CA SER A 43 -0.97 8.32 24.81
C SER A 43 -1.99 7.39 25.47
N GLY A 44 -1.88 7.21 26.77
CA GLY A 44 -2.78 6.38 27.58
C GLY A 44 -4.22 6.90 27.62
N MET A 45 -4.39 8.21 27.63
CA MET A 45 -5.70 8.88 27.71
C MET A 45 -6.46 8.86 26.37
N ALA A 46 -5.76 8.91 25.24
CA ALA A 46 -6.38 9.10 23.92
C ALA A 46 -7.58 8.16 23.64
N PRO A 47 -7.53 6.85 23.90
CA PRO A 47 -8.67 5.97 23.66
C PRO A 47 -9.82 6.15 24.64
N MET A 48 -9.61 6.89 25.74
CA MET A 48 -10.58 7.12 26.82
C MET A 48 -11.10 8.56 26.89
N LYS A 49 -10.79 9.39 25.89
CA LYS A 49 -11.17 10.82 25.87
C LYS A 49 -12.65 11.05 26.19
N LYS A 50 -13.55 10.20 25.66
CA LYS A 50 -15.00 10.29 25.89
C LYS A 50 -15.42 10.05 27.37
N TYR A 51 -14.60 9.37 28.17
CA TYR A 51 -14.83 9.22 29.60
C TYR A 51 -14.45 10.49 30.37
N PHE A 52 -13.39 11.18 29.95
CA PHE A 52 -12.97 12.46 30.55
C PHE A 52 -13.95 13.60 30.26
N THR A 53 -14.54 13.61 29.04
CA THR A 53 -15.55 14.63 28.68
C THR A 53 -16.95 14.30 29.20
N GLY A 54 -17.16 13.08 29.70
CA GLY A 54 -18.48 12.65 30.21
C GLY A 54 -19.47 12.25 29.10
N GLU A 55 -19.05 12.23 27.84
CA GLU A 55 -19.89 11.77 26.70
C GLU A 55 -20.31 10.30 26.86
N VAL A 56 -19.45 9.49 27.46
CA VAL A 56 -19.69 8.08 27.72
C VAL A 56 -19.39 7.77 29.17
N THR A 57 -20.27 7.01 29.81
CA THR A 57 -20.04 6.55 31.20
C THR A 57 -18.92 5.51 31.21
N PRO A 58 -17.83 5.72 32.00
CA PRO A 58 -16.76 4.72 32.10
C PRO A 58 -17.25 3.43 32.78
N PRO A 59 -16.65 2.27 32.48
CA PRO A 59 -17.04 1.00 33.10
C PRO A 59 -16.79 0.98 34.62
N ARG A 60 -15.87 1.82 35.09
CA ARG A 60 -15.60 2.14 36.49
C ARG A 60 -14.94 3.53 36.56
N LYS A 61 -15.17 4.27 37.62
CA LYS A 61 -14.57 5.61 37.81
C LYS A 61 -13.05 5.58 38.01
N ARG A 62 -12.48 4.43 38.37
CA ARG A 62 -11.04 4.19 38.52
C ARG A 62 -10.63 3.12 37.52
N VAL A 63 -9.69 3.44 36.68
CA VAL A 63 -9.19 2.53 35.65
C VAL A 63 -7.67 2.52 35.64
N THR A 64 -7.07 1.38 35.38
CA THR A 64 -5.63 1.27 35.11
C THR A 64 -5.41 0.46 33.84
N THR A 65 -4.40 0.84 33.05
CA THR A 65 -4.06 0.16 31.81
C THR A 65 -2.58 0.33 31.49
N CYS A 66 -2.05 -0.59 30.72
CA CYS A 66 -0.78 -0.45 30.00
C CYS A 66 -1.10 -0.28 28.51
N GLN A 67 -1.06 0.94 28.00
CA GLN A 67 -1.49 1.29 26.67
C GLN A 67 -0.34 1.24 25.66
N LYS A 68 -0.53 0.49 24.58
CA LYS A 68 0.33 0.52 23.38
C LYS A 68 0.27 1.90 22.74
N CYS A 69 1.42 2.50 22.46
CA CYS A 69 1.51 3.82 21.84
C CYS A 69 2.49 3.84 20.67
N ILE A 70 2.16 4.63 19.64
CA ILE A 70 3.06 4.93 18.50
C ILE A 70 3.21 6.45 18.38
N ARG A 71 4.47 6.92 18.40
CA ARG A 71 4.84 8.31 18.10
C ARG A 71 5.71 8.37 16.87
N THR A 72 5.24 9.07 15.84
CA THR A 72 5.88 9.15 14.52
C THR A 72 6.78 10.37 14.30
N PRO A 73 6.63 11.52 15.00
CA PRO A 73 7.49 12.69 14.79
C PRO A 73 8.98 12.41 15.02
N ASP A 74 9.29 11.44 15.87
CA ASP A 74 10.68 11.12 16.27
C ASP A 74 11.34 10.01 15.46
N ILE A 75 10.71 9.52 14.39
CA ILE A 75 11.24 8.40 13.56
C ILE A 75 12.70 8.65 13.16
N GLU A 76 13.04 9.87 12.76
CA GLU A 76 14.38 10.22 12.29
C GLU A 76 15.42 10.25 13.41
N ARG A 77 14.98 10.44 14.66
CA ARG A 77 15.86 10.45 15.86
C ARG A 77 16.08 9.05 16.44
N VAL A 78 15.26 8.07 16.04
CA VAL A 78 15.42 6.68 16.50
C VAL A 78 16.76 6.12 16.08
N GLY A 79 17.45 5.53 17.05
CA GLY A 79 18.79 4.97 16.89
C GLY A 79 19.92 5.97 17.12
N ILE A 80 19.67 7.28 16.98
CA ILE A 80 20.67 8.35 17.21
C ILE A 80 20.71 8.75 18.69
N THR A 81 19.53 8.89 19.29
CA THR A 81 19.40 9.29 20.71
C THR A 81 19.08 8.11 21.61
N ALA A 82 19.38 8.23 22.89
CA ALA A 82 19.17 7.18 23.89
C ALA A 82 17.69 6.93 24.27
N ARG A 83 16.83 7.92 24.06
CA ARG A 83 15.46 7.98 24.63
C ARG A 83 14.32 7.99 23.61
N HIS A 84 14.60 8.09 22.30
CA HIS A 84 13.58 8.10 21.28
C HIS A 84 13.32 6.70 20.71
N GLY A 85 12.04 6.31 20.75
CA GLY A 85 11.51 5.12 20.14
C GLY A 85 10.15 5.42 19.52
N THR A 86 9.76 4.70 18.47
CA THR A 86 8.44 4.88 17.83
C THR A 86 7.34 4.13 18.56
N TYR A 87 7.63 2.93 19.06
CA TYR A 87 6.73 2.14 19.90
C TYR A 87 7.16 2.18 21.36
N PHE A 88 6.20 2.40 22.22
CA PHE A 88 6.38 2.30 23.67
C PHE A 88 5.07 1.93 24.34
N GLU A 89 5.17 1.46 25.60
CA GLU A 89 4.03 1.17 26.44
C GLU A 89 3.88 2.25 27.51
N MET A 90 2.67 2.78 27.64
CA MET A 90 2.34 3.80 28.64
C MET A 90 1.49 3.18 29.75
N LEU A 91 2.06 3.10 30.93
CA LEU A 91 1.36 2.76 32.17
C LEU A 91 0.54 3.95 32.62
N GLY A 92 -0.72 3.76 32.97
CA GLY A 92 -1.60 4.82 33.43
C GLY A 92 -2.61 4.37 34.46
N ASN A 93 -2.89 5.23 35.40
CA ASN A 93 -4.02 5.14 36.31
C ASN A 93 -4.87 6.39 36.16
N PHE A 94 -6.17 6.21 36.06
CA PHE A 94 -7.13 7.23 35.66
C PHE A 94 -8.26 7.34 36.69
N SER A 95 -8.68 8.58 36.93
CA SER A 95 -9.85 8.89 37.74
C SER A 95 -10.83 9.73 36.94
N PHE A 96 -12.05 9.27 36.84
CA PHE A 96 -13.16 10.01 36.23
C PHE A 96 -14.08 10.58 37.29
N GLY A 97 -13.64 11.70 37.89
CA GLY A 97 -14.36 12.39 38.96
C GLY A 97 -14.53 11.55 40.23
N ASP A 98 -13.51 10.79 40.64
CA ASP A 98 -13.52 9.97 41.85
C ASP A 98 -12.45 10.43 42.84
N TYR A 99 -11.18 10.21 42.61
CA TYR A 99 -10.06 10.71 43.39
C TYR A 99 -9.30 11.81 42.64
N PHE A 100 -8.51 12.61 43.37
CA PHE A 100 -7.76 13.69 42.73
C PHE A 100 -6.32 13.79 43.27
N LYS A 101 -5.78 15.00 43.50
CA LYS A 101 -4.34 15.23 43.76
C LYS A 101 -3.80 14.42 44.94
N HIS A 102 -4.49 14.40 46.08
CA HIS A 102 -4.02 13.77 47.31
C HIS A 102 -3.75 12.27 47.13
N GLU A 103 -4.71 11.54 46.59
CA GLU A 103 -4.55 10.10 46.38
C GLU A 103 -3.59 9.80 45.23
N ALA A 104 -3.68 10.56 44.13
CA ALA A 104 -2.82 10.31 42.95
C ALA A 104 -1.34 10.44 43.33
N THR A 105 -0.96 11.52 44.01
CA THR A 105 0.42 11.77 44.44
C THR A 105 0.89 10.78 45.49
N ALA A 106 0.03 10.48 46.49
CA ALA A 106 0.35 9.50 47.52
C ALA A 106 0.60 8.08 46.95
N TRP A 107 -0.26 7.64 46.03
CA TRP A 107 -0.08 6.31 45.38
C TRP A 107 1.12 6.28 44.45
N ALA A 108 1.42 7.36 43.75
CA ALA A 108 2.62 7.43 42.90
C ALA A 108 3.90 7.31 43.76
N TRP A 109 3.94 8.04 44.89
CA TRP A 109 5.06 7.98 45.83
C TRP A 109 5.19 6.60 46.51
N GLU A 110 4.04 6.03 46.92
CA GLU A 110 3.98 4.67 47.49
C GLU A 110 4.49 3.62 46.50
N PHE A 111 4.10 3.72 45.27
CA PHE A 111 4.55 2.78 44.22
C PHE A 111 6.07 2.83 44.03
N PHE A 112 6.65 4.02 43.91
CA PHE A 112 8.11 4.16 43.77
C PHE A 112 8.87 3.75 45.01
N THR A 113 8.44 4.20 46.17
CA THR A 113 9.24 4.06 47.42
C THR A 113 9.00 2.73 48.13
N LYS A 114 7.79 2.12 48.02
CA LYS A 114 7.45 0.88 48.76
C LYS A 114 7.35 -0.35 47.83
N VAL A 115 6.88 -0.18 46.61
CA VAL A 115 6.74 -1.33 45.66
C VAL A 115 8.00 -1.55 44.85
N LEU A 116 8.62 -0.47 44.35
CA LEU A 116 9.85 -0.53 43.58
C LEU A 116 11.11 -0.30 44.43
N GLU A 117 10.95 0.12 45.68
CA GLU A 117 12.03 0.39 46.64
C GLU A 117 13.10 1.35 46.06
N MET A 118 12.65 2.36 45.31
CA MET A 118 13.56 3.38 44.77
C MET A 118 14.13 4.24 45.90
N PRO A 119 15.41 4.62 45.87
CA PRO A 119 16.03 5.50 46.84
C PRO A 119 15.41 6.91 46.78
N VAL A 120 14.86 7.37 47.91
CA VAL A 120 14.13 8.64 48.03
C VAL A 120 15.03 9.84 47.71
N ASP A 121 16.31 9.75 48.05
CA ASP A 121 17.34 10.77 47.79
C ASP A 121 17.65 10.97 46.28
N LYS A 122 17.16 10.07 45.42
CA LYS A 122 17.27 10.17 43.97
C LYS A 122 15.98 10.56 43.26
N LEU A 123 14.89 10.76 44.02
CA LEU A 123 13.60 11.15 43.46
C LEU A 123 13.41 12.65 43.57
N TYR A 124 13.09 13.29 42.45
CA TYR A 124 12.76 14.72 42.37
C TYR A 124 11.37 14.90 41.81
N VAL A 125 10.69 15.98 42.20
CA VAL A 125 9.33 16.28 41.70
C VAL A 125 9.28 17.67 41.12
N SER A 126 8.81 17.79 39.90
CA SER A 126 8.44 19.10 39.34
C SER A 126 6.93 19.33 39.43
N ILE A 127 6.56 20.56 39.53
CA ILE A 127 5.17 21.01 39.56
C ILE A 127 4.99 22.27 38.72
N TYR A 128 3.77 22.51 38.27
CA TYR A 128 3.43 23.78 37.63
C TYR A 128 3.68 24.94 38.60
N GLU A 129 4.34 26.00 38.13
CA GLU A 129 4.82 27.12 38.95
C GLU A 129 3.74 27.77 39.82
N ASN A 130 2.48 27.78 39.37
CA ASN A 130 1.33 28.36 40.06
C ASN A 130 0.47 27.33 40.82
N ASP A 131 0.89 26.06 40.95
CA ASP A 131 0.15 25.03 41.71
C ASP A 131 0.67 24.88 43.13
N ASP A 132 0.33 25.88 44.01
CA ASP A 132 0.70 25.84 45.39
C ASP A 132 0.04 24.71 46.20
N GLU A 133 -1.10 24.22 45.73
CA GLU A 133 -1.77 23.07 46.36
C GLU A 133 -0.93 21.81 46.19
N ALA A 134 -0.49 21.54 44.96
CA ALA A 134 0.39 20.38 44.67
C ALA A 134 1.70 20.50 45.48
N TYR A 135 2.29 21.71 45.60
CA TYR A 135 3.49 21.91 46.39
C TYR A 135 3.29 21.49 47.86
N LYS A 136 2.19 21.91 48.50
CA LYS A 136 1.89 21.55 49.89
C LYS A 136 1.65 20.06 50.03
N ILE A 137 0.91 19.43 49.12
CA ILE A 137 0.66 18.00 49.19
C ILE A 137 1.99 17.24 49.14
N TRP A 138 2.87 17.56 48.18
CA TRP A 138 4.17 16.89 48.05
C TRP A 138 5.07 17.09 49.26
N THR A 139 5.15 18.33 49.81
CA THR A 139 6.10 18.65 50.93
C THR A 139 5.54 18.33 52.29
N GLU A 140 4.24 18.65 52.58
CA GLU A 140 3.68 18.57 53.92
C GLU A 140 2.99 17.21 54.17
N GLU A 141 2.32 16.62 53.17
CA GLU A 141 1.59 15.37 53.37
C GLU A 141 2.44 14.14 53.01
N ILE A 142 3.14 14.21 51.87
CA ILE A 142 3.97 13.09 51.37
C ILE A 142 5.36 13.15 52.01
N GLY A 143 5.88 14.33 52.26
CA GLY A 143 7.16 14.54 52.93
C GLY A 143 8.35 14.56 52.01
N VAL A 144 8.17 14.98 50.73
CA VAL A 144 9.28 15.24 49.83
C VAL A 144 10.08 16.44 50.30
N GLU A 145 11.39 16.29 50.42
CA GLU A 145 12.28 17.36 50.77
C GLU A 145 12.14 18.57 49.82
N PRO A 146 11.97 19.82 50.37
CA PRO A 146 11.83 21.00 49.52
C PRO A 146 12.98 21.23 48.53
N SER A 147 14.19 20.70 48.80
CA SER A 147 15.33 20.71 47.90
C SER A 147 15.17 19.80 46.67
N HIS A 148 14.25 18.83 46.72
CA HIS A 148 13.90 17.92 45.65
C HIS A 148 12.67 18.39 44.85
N MET A 149 12.11 19.58 45.19
CA MET A 149 10.98 20.16 44.49
C MET A 149 11.42 21.25 43.53
N VAL A 150 10.89 21.20 42.30
CA VAL A 150 11.17 22.20 41.26
C VAL A 150 9.88 22.76 40.70
N ARG A 151 9.81 24.09 40.52
CA ARG A 151 8.69 24.76 39.87
C ARG A 151 9.06 25.07 38.42
N LEU A 152 8.29 24.57 37.47
CA LEU A 152 8.52 24.80 36.05
C LEU A 152 7.32 25.50 35.41
N GLY A 153 7.53 26.09 34.27
CA GLY A 153 6.54 26.86 33.53
C GLY A 153 5.45 26.01 32.87
N LYS A 154 4.58 26.71 32.14
CA LYS A 154 3.48 26.07 31.40
C LYS A 154 3.97 25.09 30.35
N GLU A 155 5.13 25.33 29.76
CA GLU A 155 5.69 24.47 28.71
C GLU A 155 6.04 23.06 29.22
N ASP A 156 6.41 22.95 30.50
CA ASP A 156 6.84 21.69 31.12
C ASP A 156 5.74 21.04 31.97
N ASN A 157 5.10 21.83 32.85
CA ASN A 157 4.19 21.28 33.86
C ASN A 157 2.71 21.68 33.67
N PHE A 158 2.24 21.92 32.46
CA PHE A 158 0.83 22.09 32.15
C PHE A 158 0.48 21.30 30.89
N TRP A 159 -0.34 20.28 31.05
CA TRP A 159 -0.70 19.40 29.91
C TRP A 159 -1.96 19.89 29.20
N GLU A 160 -1.88 20.11 27.92
CA GLU A 160 -2.99 20.43 27.02
C GLU A 160 -2.78 19.86 25.62
N HIS A 161 -3.85 19.45 24.95
CA HIS A 161 -3.77 18.96 23.59
C HIS A 161 -4.99 19.42 22.77
N GLY A 162 -4.83 20.54 22.07
CA GLY A 162 -5.92 21.16 21.31
C GLY A 162 -7.07 21.59 22.21
N SER A 163 -8.31 21.20 21.88
CA SER A 163 -9.50 21.40 22.72
C SER A 163 -9.77 20.17 23.59
N GLY A 164 -10.26 20.37 24.80
CA GLY A 164 -10.64 19.31 25.72
C GLY A 164 -10.07 19.45 27.13
N PRO A 165 -10.18 18.40 27.97
CA PRO A 165 -9.69 18.39 29.35
C PRO A 165 -8.19 18.65 29.41
N CYS A 166 -7.78 19.56 30.28
CA CYS A 166 -6.40 19.98 30.50
C CYS A 166 -6.14 20.41 31.93
N GLY A 167 -4.89 20.60 32.30
CA GLY A 167 -4.53 21.12 33.65
C GLY A 167 -3.05 21.04 33.96
N PRO A 168 -2.67 21.55 35.14
CA PRO A 168 -1.31 21.44 35.65
C PRO A 168 -0.93 19.98 35.88
N CYS A 169 0.36 19.71 35.87
CA CYS A 169 0.85 18.38 36.18
C CYS A 169 2.02 18.40 37.15
N SER A 170 2.23 17.27 37.81
CA SER A 170 3.44 16.96 38.56
C SER A 170 4.20 15.84 37.85
N GLU A 171 5.50 16.00 37.72
CA GLU A 171 6.34 14.99 37.15
C GLU A 171 7.37 14.47 38.14
N ILE A 172 7.57 13.16 38.17
CA ILE A 172 8.55 12.53 39.04
C ILE A 172 9.77 12.15 38.22
N TYR A 173 10.93 12.64 38.66
CA TYR A 173 12.22 12.41 38.01
C TYR A 173 13.10 11.51 38.87
N PHE A 174 13.96 10.76 38.22
CA PHE A 174 15.02 9.96 38.83
C PHE A 174 16.37 10.56 38.49
N ASP A 175 17.20 10.89 39.53
CA ASP A 175 18.59 11.30 39.35
C ASP A 175 19.50 10.11 39.14
N ARG A 176 20.08 10.01 37.93
CA ARG A 176 20.99 8.95 37.53
C ARG A 176 22.44 9.19 37.97
N GLY A 177 22.71 10.33 38.59
CA GLY A 177 24.04 10.73 39.05
C GLY A 177 24.75 11.75 38.18
N ASP A 178 25.77 12.41 38.76
CA ASP A 178 26.50 13.50 38.11
C ASP A 178 27.22 13.08 36.82
N GLU A 179 27.62 11.83 36.75
CA GLU A 179 28.27 11.26 35.55
C GLU A 179 27.39 11.26 34.29
N LYS A 180 26.07 11.33 34.45
CA LYS A 180 25.11 11.43 33.33
C LYS A 180 24.68 12.87 33.06
N GLY A 181 25.21 13.82 33.83
CA GLY A 181 24.89 15.24 33.72
C GLY A 181 25.61 15.94 32.56
N CYS A 182 25.19 17.16 32.25
CA CYS A 182 25.80 18.00 31.22
C CYS A 182 27.15 18.61 31.62
N GLY A 183 27.63 18.30 32.81
CA GLY A 183 28.89 18.85 33.36
C GLY A 183 28.81 20.34 33.77
N LYS A 184 27.66 20.98 33.71
CA LYS A 184 27.46 22.37 34.14
C LYS A 184 27.16 22.40 35.62
N PRO A 185 27.63 23.46 36.36
CA PRO A 185 27.35 23.61 37.80
C PRO A 185 25.88 23.78 38.15
N ASP A 186 25.08 24.25 37.21
CA ASP A 186 23.65 24.53 37.29
C ASP A 186 22.79 23.39 36.72
N CYS A 187 23.30 22.17 36.59
CA CYS A 187 22.53 21.03 36.17
C CYS A 187 21.39 20.71 37.15
N HIS A 188 20.16 20.80 36.69
CA HIS A 188 18.93 20.65 37.48
C HIS A 188 17.84 19.87 36.72
N VAL A 189 16.74 19.59 37.41
CA VAL A 189 15.51 19.05 36.75
C VAL A 189 14.99 20.04 35.72
N GLY A 190 14.69 19.55 34.49
CA GLY A 190 14.38 20.40 33.34
C GLY A 190 15.60 20.65 32.43
N CYS A 191 16.82 20.22 32.82
CA CYS A 191 17.96 20.21 31.93
C CYS A 191 17.80 19.10 30.86
N GLU A 192 18.15 19.38 29.60
CA GLU A 192 18.05 18.43 28.49
C GLU A 192 19.04 17.27 28.53
N CYS A 193 19.88 17.18 29.60
CA CYS A 193 20.85 16.09 29.74
C CYS A 193 20.20 14.79 30.27
N ASP A 194 21.00 13.71 30.31
CA ASP A 194 20.52 12.37 30.69
C ASP A 194 20.60 12.08 32.20
N ARG A 195 20.86 13.11 33.07
CA ARG A 195 20.94 12.97 34.51
C ARG A 195 19.54 12.80 35.13
N PHE A 196 18.65 13.77 34.93
CA PHE A 196 17.30 13.77 35.49
C PHE A 196 16.34 13.22 34.45
N VAL A 197 15.92 11.97 34.66
CA VAL A 197 14.99 11.31 33.76
C VAL A 197 13.58 11.41 34.31
N GLU A 198 12.69 12.09 33.60
CA GLU A 198 11.25 12.06 33.86
C GLU A 198 10.77 10.63 33.75
N VAL A 199 10.23 10.06 34.83
CA VAL A 199 9.71 8.68 34.85
C VAL A 199 8.21 8.67 34.77
N TRP A 200 7.53 9.60 35.49
CA TRP A 200 6.06 9.60 35.58
C TRP A 200 5.50 11.02 35.54
N ASN A 201 4.51 11.23 34.67
CA ASN A 201 3.72 12.47 34.60
C ASN A 201 2.32 12.22 35.17
N ILE A 202 1.87 13.08 36.12
CA ILE A 202 0.58 13.05 36.80
C ILE A 202 -0.17 14.34 36.45
N VAL A 203 -1.14 14.24 35.54
CA VAL A 203 -1.94 15.40 35.08
C VAL A 203 -3.19 15.54 35.91
N PHE A 204 -3.38 16.73 36.44
CA PHE A 204 -4.56 17.15 37.18
C PHE A 204 -5.53 17.85 36.23
N SER A 205 -6.30 17.04 35.45
CA SER A 205 -7.25 17.57 34.48
C SER A 205 -8.42 18.25 35.19
N GLN A 206 -8.30 19.54 35.41
CA GLN A 206 -9.28 20.37 36.15
C GLN A 206 -9.92 21.47 35.31
N PHE A 207 -9.48 21.64 34.06
CA PHE A 207 -10.01 22.64 33.14
C PHE A 207 -10.42 21.98 31.81
N GLU A 208 -11.37 22.65 31.13
CA GLU A 208 -11.71 22.44 29.76
C GLU A 208 -11.13 23.57 28.91
N ASN A 209 -10.33 23.26 27.90
CA ASN A 209 -9.80 24.20 26.92
C ASN A 209 -10.70 24.22 25.67
N ASP A 210 -11.19 25.39 25.28
CA ASP A 210 -12.03 25.60 24.08
C ASP A 210 -11.23 25.57 22.75
N GLY A 211 -9.93 25.39 22.82
CA GLY A 211 -9.04 25.44 21.67
C GLY A 211 -8.58 26.85 21.28
N ASN A 212 -9.09 27.90 21.94
CA ASN A 212 -8.71 29.30 21.73
C ASN A 212 -7.89 29.85 22.89
N GLY A 213 -7.51 29.00 23.85
CA GLY A 213 -6.75 29.40 25.03
C GLY A 213 -7.61 29.85 26.21
N ASN A 214 -8.93 29.63 26.17
CA ASN A 214 -9.80 29.90 27.33
C ASN A 214 -10.02 28.62 28.13
N TYR A 215 -9.82 28.71 29.45
CA TYR A 215 -9.93 27.57 30.36
C TYR A 215 -11.14 27.74 31.26
N THR A 216 -12.05 26.76 31.24
CA THR A 216 -13.19 26.72 32.17
C THR A 216 -13.01 25.55 33.14
N PRO A 217 -13.25 25.75 34.46
CA PRO A 217 -13.15 24.66 35.43
C PRO A 217 -14.10 23.51 35.09
N LEU A 218 -13.62 22.25 35.14
CA LEU A 218 -14.46 21.08 35.06
C LEU A 218 -15.31 20.91 36.32
N ALA A 219 -16.55 20.46 36.16
CA ALA A 219 -17.44 20.16 37.28
C ALA A 219 -16.90 18.99 38.13
N HIS A 220 -16.23 18.07 37.53
CA HIS A 220 -15.59 16.93 38.18
C HIS A 220 -14.15 16.81 37.66
N PRO A 221 -13.14 17.21 38.45
CA PRO A 221 -11.74 17.04 38.03
C PRO A 221 -11.38 15.58 37.86
N ASN A 222 -10.48 15.31 36.91
CA ASN A 222 -10.05 13.98 36.58
C ASN A 222 -8.53 13.81 36.81
N ILE A 223 -8.08 12.57 36.93
CA ILE A 223 -6.66 12.23 36.94
C ILE A 223 -6.34 11.49 35.65
N ASP A 224 -5.33 11.98 34.95
CA ASP A 224 -4.67 11.32 33.82
C ASP A 224 -3.20 11.14 34.20
N THR A 225 -2.68 9.91 34.09
CA THR A 225 -1.26 9.69 34.33
C THR A 225 -0.60 8.92 33.17
N GLY A 226 0.67 9.24 32.94
CA GLY A 226 1.47 8.57 31.93
C GLY A 226 2.89 8.27 32.41
N MET A 227 3.24 6.98 32.48
CA MET A 227 4.57 6.50 32.79
C MET A 227 5.06 5.57 31.67
N GLY A 228 6.13 5.95 30.99
CA GLY A 228 6.74 5.08 29.96
C GLY A 228 7.34 3.83 30.59
N LEU A 229 6.80 2.65 30.24
CA LEU A 229 7.26 1.38 30.81
C LEU A 229 8.74 1.12 30.49
N GLU A 230 9.17 1.37 29.27
CA GLU A 230 10.57 1.19 28.86
C GLU A 230 11.50 2.18 29.59
N ARG A 231 11.02 3.41 29.86
CA ARG A 231 11.77 4.42 30.61
C ARG A 231 11.94 4.02 32.08
N LEU A 232 10.85 3.53 32.71
CA LEU A 232 10.90 2.95 34.05
C LEU A 232 11.85 1.75 34.10
N ALA A 233 11.80 0.87 33.08
CA ALA A 233 12.67 -0.29 33.00
C ALA A 233 14.16 0.10 32.88
N CYS A 234 14.48 1.15 32.13
CA CYS A 234 15.85 1.69 32.06
C CYS A 234 16.39 2.06 33.45
N VAL A 235 15.58 2.75 34.26
CA VAL A 235 15.95 3.14 35.63
C VAL A 235 16.12 1.91 36.50
N MET A 236 15.14 0.98 36.51
CA MET A 236 15.16 -0.20 37.36
C MET A 236 16.25 -1.21 37.01
N GLN A 237 16.63 -1.29 35.73
CA GLN A 237 17.68 -2.17 35.25
C GLN A 237 19.08 -1.49 35.24
N GLY A 238 19.12 -0.19 35.52
CA GLY A 238 20.37 0.59 35.57
C GLY A 238 21.05 0.70 34.21
N VAL A 239 20.28 0.76 33.11
CA VAL A 239 20.80 0.82 31.75
C VAL A 239 20.66 2.22 31.13
N ASP A 240 21.52 2.51 30.15
CA ASP A 240 21.66 3.88 29.63
C ASP A 240 20.57 4.28 28.62
N ASN A 241 20.00 3.33 27.94
CA ASN A 241 18.98 3.60 26.92
C ASN A 241 17.97 2.46 26.82
N LEU A 242 16.81 2.75 26.20
CA LEU A 242 15.71 1.80 26.05
C LEU A 242 16.09 0.53 25.28
N PHE A 243 17.11 0.59 24.43
CA PHE A 243 17.58 -0.56 23.64
C PHE A 243 18.39 -1.58 24.48
N LEU A 244 18.76 -1.22 25.69
CA LEU A 244 19.45 -2.08 26.65
C LEU A 244 18.50 -2.76 27.64
N VAL A 245 17.20 -2.43 27.60
CA VAL A 245 16.17 -3.11 28.40
C VAL A 245 16.05 -4.58 28.01
N ASP A 246 15.86 -5.47 28.98
CA ASP A 246 15.90 -6.94 28.85
C ASP A 246 15.15 -7.50 27.63
N THR A 247 13.87 -7.22 27.49
CA THR A 247 13.05 -7.72 26.37
C THR A 247 13.47 -7.13 25.03
N VAL A 248 13.88 -5.84 25.00
CA VAL A 248 14.38 -5.16 23.82
C VAL A 248 15.74 -5.71 23.39
N GLN A 249 16.60 -6.01 24.36
CA GLN A 249 17.88 -6.68 24.10
C GLN A 249 17.73 -8.07 23.47
N ASN A 250 16.72 -8.84 23.87
CA ASN A 250 16.48 -10.15 23.26
C ASN A 250 16.14 -10.03 21.77
N ILE A 251 15.40 -8.98 21.39
CA ILE A 251 15.11 -8.67 19.99
C ILE A 251 16.38 -8.27 19.24
N MET A 252 17.18 -7.39 19.83
CA MET A 252 18.45 -6.96 19.24
C MET A 252 19.45 -8.10 19.08
N LYS A 253 19.57 -9.00 20.08
CA LYS A 253 20.38 -10.22 19.99
C LYS A 253 19.95 -11.10 18.81
N LYS A 254 18.64 -11.21 18.56
CA LYS A 254 18.15 -11.93 17.39
C LYS A 254 18.58 -11.30 16.06
N ILE A 255 18.59 -9.98 15.98
CA ILE A 255 19.11 -9.28 14.81
C ILE A 255 20.61 -9.56 14.65
N SER A 256 21.39 -9.48 15.74
CA SER A 256 22.83 -9.79 15.76
C SER A 256 23.12 -11.22 15.32
N GLU A 257 22.34 -12.22 15.78
CA GLU A 257 22.47 -13.62 15.34
C GLU A 257 22.28 -13.77 13.83
N ILE A 258 21.31 -13.04 13.24
CA ILE A 258 20.99 -13.15 11.82
C ILE A 258 22.03 -12.41 10.97
N THR A 259 22.43 -11.21 11.39
CA THR A 259 23.32 -10.33 10.60
C THR A 259 24.79 -10.58 10.84
N GLY A 260 25.16 -11.25 11.94
CA GLY A 260 26.55 -11.43 12.36
C GLY A 260 27.20 -10.16 12.93
N VAL A 261 26.41 -9.12 13.25
CA VAL A 261 26.91 -7.84 13.79
C VAL A 261 26.52 -7.71 15.26
N ASN A 262 27.48 -7.47 16.14
CA ASN A 262 27.24 -7.29 17.57
C ASN A 262 27.06 -5.82 17.94
N TYR A 263 26.18 -5.57 18.90
CA TYR A 263 25.97 -4.24 19.47
C TYR A 263 27.13 -3.83 20.37
N GLY A 264 27.59 -2.58 20.26
CA GLY A 264 28.71 -2.00 21.03
C GLY A 264 30.07 -2.12 20.36
N GLU A 265 30.18 -2.63 19.13
CA GLU A 265 31.44 -2.75 18.39
C GLU A 265 31.65 -1.60 17.39
N ASP A 266 30.61 -0.95 16.89
CA ASP A 266 30.67 0.11 15.89
C ASP A 266 29.44 1.02 16.00
N ASP A 267 29.65 2.30 16.31
CA ASP A 267 28.59 3.29 16.54
C ASP A 267 27.58 3.40 15.37
N LYS A 268 28.04 3.30 14.13
CA LYS A 268 27.17 3.37 12.94
C LYS A 268 26.32 2.12 12.77
N LYS A 269 26.90 0.96 13.08
CA LYS A 269 26.16 -0.31 13.07
C LYS A 269 25.19 -0.40 14.23
N ASP A 270 25.54 0.17 15.38
CA ASP A 270 24.67 0.26 16.55
C ASP A 270 23.41 1.08 16.26
N ILE A 271 23.52 2.18 15.50
CA ILE A 271 22.37 2.92 15.02
C ILE A 271 21.44 2.00 14.21
N SER A 272 22.01 1.21 13.30
CA SER A 272 21.23 0.29 12.47
C SER A 272 20.54 -0.80 13.30
N LEU A 273 21.22 -1.36 14.28
CA LEU A 273 20.64 -2.36 15.20
C LEU A 273 19.48 -1.76 16.01
N ARG A 274 19.64 -0.54 16.53
CA ARG A 274 18.57 0.17 17.27
C ARG A 274 17.37 0.46 16.39
N VAL A 275 17.58 0.97 15.17
CA VAL A 275 16.49 1.28 14.22
C VAL A 275 15.72 0.02 13.86
N ILE A 276 16.39 -1.08 13.52
CA ILE A 276 15.71 -2.34 13.21
C ILE A 276 14.91 -2.82 14.40
N THR A 277 15.49 -2.78 15.62
CA THR A 277 14.83 -3.22 16.86
C THR A 277 13.57 -2.45 17.15
N ASP A 278 13.61 -1.11 17.08
CA ASP A 278 12.45 -0.25 17.30
C ASP A 278 11.35 -0.47 16.25
N HIS A 279 11.75 -0.45 14.98
CA HIS A 279 10.80 -0.49 13.89
C HIS A 279 10.11 -1.85 13.75
N ILE A 280 10.80 -2.95 14.04
CA ILE A 280 10.16 -4.28 14.02
C ILE A 280 9.19 -4.45 15.20
N ARG A 281 9.45 -3.84 16.37
CA ARG A 281 8.48 -3.78 17.47
C ARG A 281 7.24 -3.03 17.01
N SER A 282 7.41 -1.81 16.52
CA SER A 282 6.32 -0.95 16.06
C SER A 282 5.44 -1.64 15.02
N THR A 283 6.06 -2.21 13.99
CA THR A 283 5.34 -2.84 12.86
C THR A 283 4.63 -4.12 13.27
N THR A 284 5.21 -4.91 14.17
CA THR A 284 4.57 -6.12 14.72
C THR A 284 3.26 -5.76 15.42
N PHE A 285 3.26 -4.76 16.30
CA PHE A 285 2.05 -4.33 17.01
C PHE A 285 1.04 -3.64 16.09
N MET A 286 1.49 -2.82 15.15
CA MET A 286 0.60 -2.18 14.17
C MET A 286 -0.15 -3.22 13.33
N ILE A 287 0.55 -4.26 12.83
CA ILE A 287 -0.08 -5.33 12.04
C ILE A 287 -0.99 -6.18 12.94
N GLY A 288 -0.58 -6.48 14.16
CA GLY A 288 -1.40 -7.17 15.17
C GLY A 288 -2.73 -6.46 15.43
N ASP A 289 -2.75 -5.13 15.38
CA ASP A 289 -3.95 -4.29 15.50
C ASP A 289 -4.68 -4.01 14.16
N GLY A 290 -4.28 -4.69 13.09
CA GLY A 290 -4.98 -4.70 11.79
C GLY A 290 -4.54 -3.61 10.81
N VAL A 291 -3.41 -2.94 11.04
CA VAL A 291 -2.85 -2.01 10.06
C VAL A 291 -2.16 -2.80 8.94
N LEU A 292 -2.50 -2.52 7.70
CA LEU A 292 -1.86 -3.10 6.52
C LEU A 292 -0.99 -2.07 5.80
N PRO A 293 0.11 -2.48 5.14
CA PRO A 293 0.93 -1.58 4.35
C PRO A 293 0.12 -0.91 3.22
N SER A 294 0.18 0.41 3.14
CA SER A 294 -0.49 1.18 2.08
C SER A 294 0.31 2.44 1.72
N ASN A 295 -0.18 3.21 0.74
CA ASN A 295 0.47 4.44 0.30
C ASN A 295 0.02 5.68 1.10
N GLU A 296 -0.98 5.57 1.95
CA GLU A 296 -1.55 6.71 2.69
C GLU A 296 -1.85 6.34 4.15
N GLY A 297 -1.97 7.36 4.99
CA GLY A 297 -2.41 7.22 6.37
C GLY A 297 -1.51 6.30 7.21
N LYS A 298 -2.13 5.54 8.12
CA LYS A 298 -1.44 4.62 9.03
C LYS A 298 -0.67 3.49 8.34
N GLY A 299 -1.16 3.02 7.19
CA GLY A 299 -0.46 2.00 6.41
C GLY A 299 0.81 2.53 5.74
N TYR A 300 0.86 3.82 5.39
CA TYR A 300 2.09 4.48 4.95
C TYR A 300 3.14 4.52 6.07
N VAL A 301 2.73 4.86 7.30
CA VAL A 301 3.64 4.83 8.46
C VAL A 301 4.22 3.43 8.66
N LEU A 302 3.38 2.40 8.63
CA LEU A 302 3.82 1.01 8.71
C LEU A 302 4.85 0.66 7.63
N ARG A 303 4.59 1.01 6.37
CA ARG A 303 5.52 0.78 5.26
C ARG A 303 6.83 1.54 5.43
N ARG A 304 6.77 2.79 5.87
CA ARG A 304 7.96 3.61 6.13
C ARG A 304 8.86 2.94 7.16
N LEU A 305 8.31 2.47 8.28
CA LEU A 305 9.06 1.79 9.33
C LEU A 305 9.67 0.48 8.83
N LEU A 306 8.91 -0.37 8.14
CA LEU A 306 9.42 -1.64 7.57
C LEU A 306 10.54 -1.41 6.57
N ARG A 307 10.37 -0.46 5.66
CA ARG A 307 11.37 -0.15 4.62
C ARG A 307 12.63 0.45 5.20
N ARG A 308 12.49 1.30 6.23
CA ARG A 308 13.63 1.86 6.95
C ARG A 308 14.40 0.75 7.68
N ALA A 309 13.72 -0.17 8.37
CA ALA A 309 14.34 -1.34 9.00
C ALA A 309 15.06 -2.24 7.97
N ALA A 310 14.44 -2.52 6.83
CA ALA A 310 15.04 -3.31 5.76
C ALA A 310 16.30 -2.66 5.16
N ARG A 311 16.29 -1.32 4.98
CA ARG A 311 17.49 -0.56 4.58
C ARG A 311 18.62 -0.71 5.59
N HIS A 312 18.31 -0.56 6.89
CA HIS A 312 19.33 -0.72 7.93
C HIS A 312 19.89 -2.15 7.98
N GLY A 313 19.09 -3.16 7.65
CA GLY A 313 19.58 -4.52 7.42
C GLY A 313 20.64 -4.60 6.31
N ARG A 314 20.41 -3.87 5.20
CA ARG A 314 21.40 -3.74 4.11
C ARG A 314 22.67 -3.02 4.56
N LEU A 315 22.56 -1.97 5.38
CA LEU A 315 23.72 -1.28 5.95
C LEU A 315 24.57 -2.18 6.87
N LEU A 316 23.92 -3.16 7.53
CA LEU A 316 24.61 -4.23 8.27
C LEU A 316 25.22 -5.32 7.36
N GLY A 317 25.02 -5.24 6.05
CA GLY A 317 25.54 -6.20 5.06
C GLY A 317 24.63 -7.40 4.77
N TYR A 318 23.44 -7.46 5.36
CA TYR A 318 22.51 -8.55 5.14
C TYR A 318 21.57 -8.27 3.95
N LYS A 319 21.46 -9.21 3.01
CA LYS A 319 20.77 -8.99 1.73
C LYS A 319 19.39 -9.64 1.61
N ASP A 320 19.13 -10.70 2.38
CA ASP A 320 17.87 -11.44 2.30
C ASP A 320 16.81 -10.86 3.24
N ALA A 321 15.54 -11.24 3.05
CA ALA A 321 14.47 -10.89 3.97
C ALA A 321 14.67 -11.61 5.32
N PHE A 322 14.58 -10.87 6.41
CA PHE A 322 14.85 -11.39 7.75
C PHE A 322 13.96 -10.79 8.84
N LEU A 323 13.34 -9.65 8.60
CA LEU A 323 12.52 -8.95 9.60
C LEU A 323 11.40 -9.85 10.16
N TYR A 324 10.82 -10.69 9.32
CA TYR A 324 9.79 -11.66 9.75
C TYR A 324 10.32 -12.66 10.78
N LYS A 325 11.61 -13.05 10.74
CA LYS A 325 12.25 -13.91 11.73
C LYS A 325 12.48 -13.18 13.07
N VAL A 326 12.80 -11.90 13.01
CA VAL A 326 12.93 -11.04 14.19
C VAL A 326 11.57 -10.79 14.84
N CYS A 327 10.51 -10.62 14.02
CA CYS A 327 9.13 -10.47 14.49
C CYS A 327 8.68 -11.62 15.41
N GLU A 328 9.09 -12.85 15.13
CA GLU A 328 8.79 -14.00 16.00
C GLU A 328 9.34 -13.81 17.44
N THR A 329 10.52 -13.18 17.56
CA THR A 329 11.07 -12.84 18.87
C THR A 329 10.28 -11.71 19.53
N VAL A 330 9.86 -10.68 18.78
CA VAL A 330 8.97 -9.62 19.32
C VAL A 330 7.70 -10.22 19.89
N ILE A 331 7.07 -11.14 19.17
CA ILE A 331 5.85 -11.82 19.62
C ILE A 331 6.12 -12.62 20.90
N LYS A 332 7.18 -13.40 20.93
CA LYS A 332 7.56 -14.22 22.10
C LYS A 332 7.79 -13.38 23.37
N GLU A 333 8.48 -12.25 23.24
CA GLU A 333 8.78 -11.37 24.39
C GLU A 333 7.52 -10.64 24.91
N ASN A 334 6.43 -10.58 24.13
CA ASN A 334 5.24 -9.82 24.45
C ASN A 334 3.95 -10.68 24.57
N GLU A 335 3.98 -11.99 24.24
CA GLU A 335 2.79 -12.86 24.20
C GLU A 335 2.08 -13.00 25.56
N SER A 336 2.79 -12.83 26.68
CA SER A 336 2.19 -12.87 28.01
C SER A 336 1.25 -11.69 28.28
N ALA A 337 1.57 -10.51 27.77
CA ALA A 337 0.76 -9.29 27.91
C ALA A 337 -0.22 -9.09 26.75
N TYR A 338 0.12 -9.59 25.57
CA TYR A 338 -0.61 -9.44 24.31
C TYR A 338 -0.76 -10.80 23.60
N PRO A 339 -1.58 -11.73 24.12
CA PRO A 339 -1.73 -13.07 23.56
C PRO A 339 -2.24 -13.09 22.13
N GLU A 340 -2.97 -12.04 21.70
CA GLU A 340 -3.45 -11.85 20.34
C GLU A 340 -2.32 -11.78 19.29
N LEU A 341 -1.11 -11.39 19.68
CA LEU A 341 0.04 -11.42 18.79
C LEU A 341 0.43 -12.84 18.40
N LYS A 342 0.35 -13.76 19.38
CA LYS A 342 0.61 -15.19 19.15
C LYS A 342 -0.45 -15.83 18.27
N GLU A 343 -1.71 -15.51 18.51
CA GLU A 343 -2.83 -16.00 17.71
C GLU A 343 -2.71 -15.56 16.23
N LYS A 344 -2.18 -14.35 15.99
CA LYS A 344 -2.00 -13.77 14.66
C LYS A 344 -0.57 -13.91 14.10
N GLN A 345 0.31 -14.69 14.74
CA GLN A 345 1.73 -14.75 14.40
C GLN A 345 1.96 -15.04 12.91
N GLU A 346 1.29 -16.05 12.35
CA GLU A 346 1.43 -16.44 10.94
C GLU A 346 1.05 -15.29 9.99
N PHE A 347 -0.03 -14.60 10.30
CA PHE A 347 -0.49 -13.44 9.55
C PHE A 347 0.50 -12.27 9.61
N ILE A 348 0.98 -11.92 10.82
CA ILE A 348 1.91 -10.80 11.02
C ILE A 348 3.23 -11.06 10.28
N THR A 349 3.81 -12.24 10.46
CA THR A 349 5.09 -12.62 9.83
C THR A 349 4.98 -12.65 8.31
N LYS A 350 3.84 -13.13 7.77
CA LYS A 350 3.59 -13.16 6.32
C LYS A 350 3.56 -11.74 5.73
N ILE A 351 2.85 -10.80 6.35
CA ILE A 351 2.79 -9.40 5.86
C ILE A 351 4.18 -8.75 5.87
N ILE A 352 4.93 -8.90 6.98
CA ILE A 352 6.28 -8.34 7.08
C ILE A 352 7.16 -8.91 5.98
N ARG A 353 7.13 -10.23 5.77
CA ARG A 353 7.92 -10.90 4.75
C ARG A 353 7.58 -10.41 3.34
N VAL A 354 6.31 -10.35 2.99
CA VAL A 354 5.85 -9.92 1.65
C VAL A 354 6.26 -8.47 1.36
N GLU A 355 6.07 -7.54 2.31
CA GLU A 355 6.47 -6.14 2.12
C GLU A 355 7.99 -5.99 2.05
N GLU A 356 8.75 -6.73 2.86
CA GLU A 356 10.21 -6.73 2.85
C GLU A 356 10.75 -7.28 1.52
N GLU A 357 10.28 -8.44 1.05
CA GLU A 357 10.67 -9.05 -0.23
C GLU A 357 10.31 -8.16 -1.43
N SER A 358 9.13 -7.51 -1.37
CA SER A 358 8.70 -6.55 -2.40
C SER A 358 9.62 -5.33 -2.44
N PHE A 359 9.98 -4.80 -1.28
CA PHE A 359 10.88 -3.65 -1.17
C PHE A 359 12.30 -4.00 -1.64
N GLN A 360 12.80 -5.19 -1.35
CA GLN A 360 14.12 -5.63 -1.80
C GLN A 360 14.27 -5.64 -3.32
N LYS A 361 13.20 -5.93 -4.07
CA LYS A 361 13.21 -5.87 -5.53
C LYS A 361 13.37 -4.44 -6.06
N THR A 362 12.87 -3.46 -5.34
CA THR A 362 12.86 -2.04 -5.77
C THR A 362 14.02 -1.24 -5.22
N ILE A 363 14.55 -1.59 -4.04
CA ILE A 363 15.61 -0.83 -3.37
C ILE A 363 16.90 -0.79 -4.19
N ASP A 364 17.32 -1.91 -4.78
CA ASP A 364 18.57 -1.98 -5.56
C ASP A 364 18.50 -1.14 -6.85
N GLN A 365 17.30 -1.03 -7.45
CA GLN A 365 17.06 -0.17 -8.61
C GLN A 365 17.00 1.30 -8.22
N GLY A 366 16.28 1.61 -7.14
CA GLY A 366 16.18 2.97 -6.60
C GLY A 366 17.53 3.53 -6.19
N PHE A 367 18.35 2.73 -5.52
CA PHE A 367 19.72 3.12 -5.15
C PHE A 367 20.60 3.42 -6.36
N LYS A 368 20.60 2.55 -7.38
CA LYS A 368 21.38 2.77 -8.60
C LYS A 368 20.98 4.04 -9.34
N LEU A 369 19.67 4.31 -9.39
CA LEU A 369 19.16 5.52 -10.02
C LEU A 369 19.54 6.77 -9.23
N LEU A 370 19.36 6.74 -7.91
CA LEU A 370 19.71 7.85 -7.02
C LEU A 370 21.21 8.16 -7.10
N GLN A 371 22.05 7.13 -7.04
CA GLN A 371 23.50 7.27 -7.16
C GLN A 371 23.89 7.84 -8.54
N GLY A 372 23.25 7.35 -9.62
CA GLY A 372 23.48 7.88 -10.97
C GLY A 372 23.15 9.35 -11.10
N ILE A 373 22.04 9.81 -10.48
CA ILE A 373 21.66 11.25 -10.49
C ILE A 373 22.68 12.07 -9.70
N VAL A 374 23.15 11.58 -8.55
CA VAL A 374 24.11 12.29 -7.69
C VAL A 374 25.48 12.36 -8.36
N ASP A 375 25.96 11.26 -8.96
CA ASP A 375 27.29 11.17 -9.58
C ASP A 375 27.38 12.00 -10.87
N ASP A 376 26.26 12.11 -11.62
CA ASP A 376 26.23 12.83 -12.93
C ASP A 376 26.15 14.38 -12.78
N GLN A 377 25.69 14.91 -11.64
CA GLN A 377 25.28 16.33 -11.58
C GLN A 377 26.00 17.19 -10.52
N ASP A 378 26.79 16.63 -9.61
CA ASP A 378 27.44 17.37 -8.47
C ASP A 378 26.43 18.32 -7.76
N ILE A 379 25.24 17.78 -7.44
CA ILE A 379 24.10 18.55 -6.93
C ILE A 379 24.18 18.75 -5.41
N LYS A 380 23.71 19.92 -4.96
CA LYS A 380 23.49 20.19 -3.53
C LYS A 380 22.04 19.93 -3.09
N VAL A 381 21.13 19.93 -4.04
CA VAL A 381 19.70 19.69 -3.81
C VAL A 381 19.16 18.81 -4.93
N LEU A 382 18.53 17.69 -4.60
CA LEU A 382 17.84 16.85 -5.55
C LEU A 382 16.51 17.51 -5.97
N SER A 383 16.22 17.52 -7.27
CA SER A 383 14.98 18.12 -7.80
C SER A 383 13.73 17.38 -7.30
N GLY A 384 12.62 18.11 -7.13
CA GLY A 384 11.32 17.53 -6.79
C GLY A 384 10.82 16.55 -7.85
N GLU A 385 11.15 16.77 -9.14
CA GLU A 385 10.82 15.91 -10.27
C GLU A 385 11.52 14.54 -10.16
N ASP A 386 12.81 14.52 -9.86
CA ASP A 386 13.57 13.26 -9.68
C ASP A 386 13.12 12.52 -8.44
N ALA A 387 12.89 13.23 -7.33
CA ALA A 387 12.33 12.66 -6.11
C ALA A 387 10.92 12.06 -6.35
N PHE A 388 10.08 12.76 -7.13
CA PHE A 388 8.75 12.27 -7.50
C PHE A 388 8.84 11.03 -8.39
N LYS A 389 9.74 11.02 -9.38
CA LYS A 389 9.98 9.86 -10.26
C LYS A 389 10.46 8.64 -9.48
N LEU A 390 11.37 8.82 -8.52
CA LEU A 390 11.83 7.76 -7.63
C LEU A 390 10.66 7.18 -6.81
N ASN A 391 9.79 8.05 -6.29
CA ASN A 391 8.65 7.63 -5.48
C ASN A 391 7.54 6.97 -6.30
N ASP A 392 7.12 7.59 -7.40
CA ASP A 392 5.95 7.17 -8.19
C ASP A 392 6.25 5.94 -9.07
N THR A 393 7.37 5.98 -9.81
CA THR A 393 7.70 4.94 -10.79
C THR A 393 8.42 3.75 -10.15
N TYR A 394 9.29 4.01 -9.17
CA TYR A 394 10.14 2.97 -8.58
C TYR A 394 9.75 2.60 -7.15
N GLY A 395 8.71 3.26 -6.59
CA GLY A 395 8.24 2.99 -5.23
C GLY A 395 9.28 3.28 -4.13
N PHE A 396 10.23 4.19 -4.41
CA PHE A 396 11.29 4.58 -3.48
C PHE A 396 10.84 5.79 -2.66
N PRO A 397 10.51 5.64 -1.36
CA PRO A 397 9.86 6.70 -0.60
C PRO A 397 10.71 7.96 -0.48
N ILE A 398 10.06 9.14 -0.50
CA ILE A 398 10.72 10.44 -0.35
C ILE A 398 11.51 10.55 0.96
N ASP A 399 10.98 10.02 2.07
CA ASP A 399 11.66 10.03 3.36
C ASP A 399 12.98 9.27 3.33
N LEU A 400 12.98 8.12 2.64
CA LEU A 400 14.19 7.31 2.45
C LEU A 400 15.20 8.01 1.52
N THR A 401 14.71 8.68 0.48
CA THR A 401 15.55 9.53 -0.41
C THR A 401 16.23 10.63 0.38
N ARG A 402 15.47 11.34 1.23
CA ARG A 402 16.00 12.40 2.11
C ARG A 402 17.05 11.86 3.09
N GLU A 403 16.76 10.75 3.77
CA GLU A 403 17.67 10.14 4.73
C GLU A 403 19.03 9.78 4.08
N ILE A 404 18.99 9.15 2.89
CA ILE A 404 20.20 8.77 2.16
C ILE A 404 21.01 9.98 1.70
N LEU A 405 20.34 10.99 1.17
CA LEU A 405 21.00 12.18 0.65
C LEU A 405 21.53 13.08 1.77
N SER A 406 20.86 13.16 2.91
CA SER A 406 21.33 13.91 4.07
C SER A 406 22.65 13.35 4.64
N GLU A 407 22.87 12.03 4.56
CA GLU A 407 24.15 11.39 4.90
C GLU A 407 25.31 11.86 4.00
N GLN A 408 25.00 12.36 2.80
CA GLN A 408 25.94 12.90 1.81
C GLN A 408 25.97 14.45 1.79
N GLY A 409 25.19 15.10 2.66
CA GLY A 409 25.09 16.57 2.70
C GLY A 409 24.25 17.18 1.56
N ILE A 410 23.40 16.37 0.92
CA ILE A 410 22.54 16.78 -0.19
C ILE A 410 21.10 16.93 0.35
N ASP A 411 20.43 18.02 0.03
CA ASP A 411 19.04 18.26 0.38
C ASP A 411 18.07 17.80 -0.74
N VAL A 412 16.76 17.84 -0.50
CA VAL A 412 15.71 17.45 -1.46
C VAL A 412 14.65 18.55 -1.53
N ASP A 413 14.24 18.93 -2.73
CA ASP A 413 13.11 19.84 -2.96
C ASP A 413 11.77 19.13 -2.67
N VAL A 414 11.43 19.13 -1.38
CA VAL A 414 10.22 18.48 -0.86
C VAL A 414 8.95 19.23 -1.24
N ASP A 415 9.03 20.55 -1.36
CA ASP A 415 7.87 21.38 -1.69
C ASP A 415 7.40 21.07 -3.11
N ARG A 416 8.31 21.07 -4.06
CA ARG A 416 8.01 20.70 -5.45
C ARG A 416 7.55 19.24 -5.58
N PHE A 417 8.12 18.32 -4.80
CA PHE A 417 7.64 16.94 -4.73
C PHE A 417 6.16 16.86 -4.32
N HIS A 418 5.76 17.61 -3.29
CA HIS A 418 4.37 17.62 -2.83
C HIS A 418 3.41 18.28 -3.82
N GLU A 419 3.85 19.29 -4.56
CA GLU A 419 3.09 19.87 -5.66
C GLU A 419 2.79 18.83 -6.74
N LEU A 420 3.82 18.10 -7.21
CA LEU A 420 3.68 17.05 -8.22
C LEU A 420 2.75 15.92 -7.76
N LEU A 421 2.82 15.56 -6.47
CA LEU A 421 1.92 14.58 -5.88
C LEU A 421 0.46 15.05 -5.89
N LYS A 422 0.22 16.35 -5.61
CA LYS A 422 -1.13 16.95 -5.70
C LYS A 422 -1.62 16.98 -7.15
N GLU A 423 -0.77 17.37 -8.09
CA GLU A 423 -1.10 17.38 -9.52
C GLU A 423 -1.47 15.98 -10.03
N GLN A 424 -0.74 14.94 -9.61
CA GLN A 424 -1.06 13.55 -9.94
C GLN A 424 -2.43 13.12 -9.37
N LYS A 425 -2.68 13.44 -8.09
CA LYS A 425 -3.97 13.15 -7.45
C LYS A 425 -5.12 13.86 -8.15
N GLN A 426 -4.91 15.13 -8.57
CA GLN A 426 -5.89 15.89 -9.32
C GLN A 426 -6.14 15.28 -10.70
N ARG A 427 -5.09 14.96 -11.46
CA ARG A 427 -5.20 14.27 -12.76
C ARG A 427 -5.95 12.94 -12.66
N SER A 428 -5.70 12.17 -11.60
CA SER A 428 -6.41 10.89 -11.35
C SER A 428 -7.89 11.12 -11.02
N ARG A 429 -8.23 12.21 -10.31
CA ARG A 429 -9.62 12.61 -10.04
C ARG A 429 -10.30 13.11 -11.32
N ASP A 430 -9.61 13.92 -12.12
CA ASP A 430 -10.16 14.48 -13.35
C ASP A 430 -10.34 13.42 -14.45
N ALA A 431 -9.45 12.40 -14.48
CA ALA A 431 -9.62 11.24 -15.34
C ALA A 431 -10.87 10.41 -14.97
N ARG A 432 -11.12 10.23 -13.66
CA ARG A 432 -12.36 9.58 -13.17
C ARG A 432 -13.60 10.40 -13.50
N LYS A 433 -13.54 11.73 -13.33
CA LYS A 433 -14.65 12.63 -13.70
C LYS A 433 -14.94 12.67 -15.20
N LYS A 434 -13.98 12.38 -16.06
CA LYS A 434 -14.20 12.31 -17.52
C LYS A 434 -14.85 11.00 -17.96
N GLU A 435 -14.76 9.96 -17.15
CA GLU A 435 -15.52 8.71 -17.37
C GLU A 435 -16.95 8.80 -16.81
N ASP A 436 -17.16 9.65 -15.81
CA ASP A 436 -18.48 9.95 -15.24
C ASP A 436 -19.09 11.15 -16.02
N THR A 437 -20.17 10.92 -16.70
CA THR A 437 -20.94 11.89 -17.51
C THR A 437 -21.65 12.97 -16.69
N ASP A 438 -21.05 13.47 -15.62
CA ASP A 438 -21.58 14.55 -14.78
C ASP A 438 -21.40 15.97 -15.34
N ALA A 439 -21.34 16.09 -16.67
CA ALA A 439 -21.18 17.39 -17.34
C ALA A 439 -22.44 18.28 -17.30
N TRP A 440 -23.55 17.81 -16.72
CA TRP A 440 -24.86 18.48 -16.80
C TRP A 440 -25.31 19.18 -15.52
N ILE A 441 -24.67 18.94 -14.38
CA ILE A 441 -24.98 19.63 -13.12
C ILE A 441 -24.00 20.79 -12.96
N SER A 442 -24.40 22.00 -13.36
CA SER A 442 -23.72 23.20 -12.88
C SER A 442 -24.09 23.40 -11.41
N ASP A 443 -23.13 23.72 -10.54
CA ASP A 443 -23.32 24.10 -9.12
C ASP A 443 -24.30 25.26 -8.90
N SER A 444 -24.98 25.72 -9.94
CA SER A 444 -25.78 26.94 -9.96
C SER A 444 -27.30 26.73 -9.95
N THR A 445 -27.83 25.50 -10.08
CA THR A 445 -29.30 25.30 -10.08
C THR A 445 -29.78 25.15 -8.64
N ASP A 446 -30.47 26.17 -8.14
CA ASP A 446 -31.08 26.13 -6.80
C ASP A 446 -32.30 25.20 -6.77
N LEU A 447 -32.20 24.11 -5.99
CA LEU A 447 -33.25 23.12 -5.76
C LEU A 447 -33.77 23.14 -4.32
N SER A 448 -33.41 24.14 -3.53
CA SER A 448 -33.71 24.25 -2.11
C SER A 448 -35.19 24.37 -1.78
N ASP A 449 -36.04 24.77 -2.75
CA ASP A 449 -37.50 24.85 -2.66
C ASP A 449 -38.19 23.52 -2.98
N ILE A 450 -37.47 22.51 -3.48
CA ILE A 450 -38.03 21.22 -3.83
C ILE A 450 -37.98 20.28 -2.63
N THR A 451 -39.09 19.69 -2.34
CA THR A 451 -39.20 18.65 -1.28
C THR A 451 -38.41 17.41 -1.71
N LYS A 452 -37.76 16.75 -0.76
CA LYS A 452 -37.08 15.48 -0.98
C LYS A 452 -37.97 14.48 -1.71
N THR A 453 -37.44 13.88 -2.79
CA THR A 453 -38.17 12.87 -3.58
C THR A 453 -38.44 11.62 -2.74
N GLU A 454 -39.69 11.08 -2.81
CA GLU A 454 -40.04 9.80 -2.19
C GLU A 454 -39.53 8.65 -3.06
N PHE A 455 -38.59 7.85 -2.56
CA PHE A 455 -38.11 6.65 -3.28
C PHE A 455 -38.93 5.42 -2.91
N CYS A 456 -39.62 4.82 -3.88
CA CYS A 456 -40.42 3.60 -3.71
C CYS A 456 -39.83 2.36 -4.40
N GLY A 457 -38.69 2.50 -5.10
CA GLY A 457 -38.13 1.48 -5.98
C GLY A 457 -37.52 0.25 -5.31
N TYR A 458 -37.64 0.09 -4.00
CA TYR A 458 -37.34 -1.19 -3.34
C TYR A 458 -38.46 -2.22 -3.54
N THR A 459 -39.72 -1.76 -3.67
CA THR A 459 -40.90 -2.61 -3.80
C THR A 459 -41.63 -2.44 -5.13
N ASP A 460 -41.67 -1.20 -5.64
CA ASP A 460 -42.44 -0.84 -6.82
C ASP A 460 -41.49 -0.45 -7.97
N LEU A 461 -41.59 -1.14 -9.09
CA LEU A 461 -40.82 -0.85 -10.31
C LEU A 461 -41.61 -0.07 -11.35
N ASN A 462 -42.87 0.23 -11.05
CA ASN A 462 -43.80 0.97 -11.89
C ASN A 462 -44.74 1.75 -10.98
N THR A 463 -44.62 3.09 -11.01
CA THR A 463 -45.43 3.94 -10.13
C THR A 463 -45.97 5.16 -10.85
N GLY A 464 -47.11 5.66 -10.39
CA GLY A 464 -47.60 6.97 -10.81
C GLY A 464 -46.83 8.07 -10.11
N SER A 465 -46.32 9.02 -10.85
CA SER A 465 -45.45 10.10 -10.37
C SER A 465 -45.86 11.42 -11.03
N LYS A 466 -45.53 12.53 -10.38
CA LYS A 466 -45.78 13.88 -10.91
C LYS A 466 -44.45 14.61 -11.14
N VAL A 467 -44.34 15.28 -12.29
CA VAL A 467 -43.17 16.12 -12.59
C VAL A 467 -43.18 17.39 -11.73
N VAL A 468 -42.16 17.56 -10.89
CA VAL A 468 -42.02 18.70 -9.98
C VAL A 468 -41.17 19.81 -10.58
N ALA A 469 -40.12 19.44 -11.30
CA ALA A 469 -39.24 20.40 -12.00
C ALA A 469 -38.61 19.77 -13.22
N ILE A 470 -38.22 20.61 -14.18
CA ILE A 470 -37.46 20.26 -15.37
C ILE A 470 -36.29 21.23 -15.46
N ILE A 471 -35.06 20.69 -15.66
CA ILE A 471 -33.84 21.47 -15.75
C ILE A 471 -33.18 21.19 -17.10
N LYS A 472 -33.02 22.20 -17.92
CA LYS A 472 -32.36 22.12 -19.21
C LYS A 472 -31.19 23.12 -19.25
N ASP A 473 -30.03 22.65 -19.61
CA ASP A 473 -28.79 23.46 -19.66
C ASP A 473 -28.52 24.25 -18.36
N GLY A 474 -28.80 23.61 -17.20
CA GLY A 474 -28.61 24.20 -15.86
C GLY A 474 -29.68 25.23 -15.45
N VAL A 475 -30.75 25.43 -16.22
CA VAL A 475 -31.82 26.37 -15.92
C VAL A 475 -33.18 25.66 -15.83
N ARG A 476 -34.03 26.04 -14.86
CA ARG A 476 -35.41 25.53 -14.76
C ARG A 476 -36.26 26.01 -15.93
N VAL A 477 -36.99 25.10 -16.54
CA VAL A 477 -37.90 25.36 -17.66
C VAL A 477 -39.27 24.74 -17.34
N ASP A 478 -40.31 25.28 -17.95
CA ASP A 478 -41.68 24.80 -17.76
C ASP A 478 -41.96 23.54 -18.61
N SER A 479 -41.26 23.35 -19.72
CA SER A 479 -41.48 22.26 -20.64
C SER A 479 -40.28 21.93 -21.50
N VAL A 480 -40.21 20.67 -21.99
CA VAL A 480 -39.26 20.17 -23.00
C VAL A 480 -39.98 19.38 -24.07
N GLY A 481 -39.54 19.56 -25.33
CA GLY A 481 -40.13 18.96 -26.51
C GLY A 481 -39.43 17.69 -26.99
N GLU A 482 -39.95 17.14 -28.07
CA GLU A 482 -39.41 15.91 -28.70
C GLU A 482 -37.94 16.04 -29.12
N ASN A 483 -37.13 14.98 -28.87
CA ASN A 483 -35.69 14.89 -29.07
C ASN A 483 -34.85 15.85 -28.21
N GLU A 484 -35.43 16.46 -27.21
CA GLU A 484 -34.68 17.27 -26.25
C GLU A 484 -34.30 16.45 -25.02
N THR A 485 -33.16 16.81 -24.42
CA THR A 485 -32.64 16.23 -23.17
C THR A 485 -32.84 17.19 -22.00
N ALA A 486 -33.17 16.66 -20.82
CA ALA A 486 -33.30 17.44 -19.60
C ALA A 486 -33.14 16.58 -18.35
N LEU A 487 -32.85 17.21 -17.21
CA LEU A 487 -32.98 16.58 -15.90
C LEU A 487 -34.42 16.78 -15.40
N VAL A 488 -35.07 15.69 -15.03
CA VAL A 488 -36.46 15.69 -14.56
C VAL A 488 -36.50 15.31 -13.09
N VAL A 489 -37.22 16.09 -12.31
CA VAL A 489 -37.50 15.82 -10.88
C VAL A 489 -38.92 15.36 -10.72
N LEU A 490 -39.08 14.22 -10.02
CA LEU A 490 -40.41 13.66 -9.67
C LEU A 490 -40.66 13.82 -8.17
N ASP A 491 -41.94 13.91 -7.78
CA ASP A 491 -42.39 13.87 -6.38
C ASP A 491 -42.11 12.50 -5.74
N LYS A 492 -42.32 11.43 -6.52
CA LYS A 492 -42.11 10.04 -6.16
C LYS A 492 -41.42 9.30 -7.30
N THR A 493 -40.48 8.41 -7.00
CA THR A 493 -39.72 7.70 -8.04
C THR A 493 -39.46 6.23 -7.70
N PRO A 494 -39.62 5.30 -8.69
CA PRO A 494 -39.17 3.93 -8.57
C PRO A 494 -37.68 3.75 -8.98
N PHE A 495 -37.08 4.76 -9.62
CA PHE A 495 -35.71 4.70 -10.11
C PHE A 495 -34.69 4.85 -8.98
N TYR A 496 -33.77 3.91 -8.83
CA TYR A 496 -32.67 3.98 -7.89
C TYR A 496 -31.64 4.99 -8.39
N ALA A 497 -31.30 5.95 -7.57
CA ALA A 497 -30.22 6.89 -7.88
C ALA A 497 -28.86 6.29 -7.57
N GLU A 498 -27.85 6.56 -8.41
CA GLU A 498 -26.49 6.11 -8.20
C GLU A 498 -26.04 6.39 -6.76
N SER A 499 -25.63 5.34 -6.08
CA SER A 499 -25.18 5.42 -4.69
C SER A 499 -24.49 4.13 -4.24
N GLY A 500 -23.46 4.25 -3.34
CA GLY A 500 -22.82 3.09 -2.76
C GLY A 500 -22.12 2.19 -3.78
N GLY A 501 -21.76 2.73 -4.95
CA GLY A 501 -21.13 2.00 -6.04
C GLY A 501 -22.10 1.18 -6.90
N GLN A 502 -23.42 1.28 -6.70
CA GLN A 502 -24.43 0.79 -7.63
C GLN A 502 -24.83 1.90 -8.60
N VAL A 503 -24.81 1.63 -9.91
CA VAL A 503 -25.24 2.58 -10.96
C VAL A 503 -26.72 2.92 -10.85
N GLY A 504 -27.09 4.09 -11.36
CA GLY A 504 -28.47 4.56 -11.45
C GLY A 504 -29.33 3.68 -12.36
N ASP A 505 -30.64 3.71 -12.14
CA ASP A 505 -31.56 3.01 -13.00
C ASP A 505 -31.87 3.77 -14.27
N THR A 506 -32.29 3.00 -15.27
CA THR A 506 -32.83 3.47 -16.53
C THR A 506 -34.26 2.95 -16.71
N GLY A 507 -34.99 3.49 -17.68
CA GLY A 507 -36.32 3.04 -18.01
C GLY A 507 -37.10 4.06 -18.82
N VAL A 508 -38.41 4.14 -18.60
CA VAL A 508 -39.27 5.04 -19.35
C VAL A 508 -40.29 5.74 -18.46
N MET A 509 -40.71 6.94 -18.87
CA MET A 509 -41.82 7.68 -18.28
C MET A 509 -42.89 7.87 -19.37
N GLU A 510 -44.15 7.53 -19.09
CA GLU A 510 -45.25 7.51 -20.06
C GLU A 510 -46.50 8.27 -19.55
N ALA A 511 -47.10 9.08 -20.44
CA ALA A 511 -48.38 9.70 -20.19
C ALA A 511 -49.14 9.92 -21.52
N GLY A 512 -50.13 9.08 -21.83
CA GLY A 512 -50.86 9.14 -23.09
C GLY A 512 -50.01 8.90 -24.32
N THR A 513 -49.71 9.98 -25.09
CA THR A 513 -48.79 9.94 -26.24
C THR A 513 -47.37 10.42 -25.90
N LEU A 514 -47.15 10.86 -24.68
CA LEU A 514 -45.83 11.24 -24.19
C LEU A 514 -45.03 10.01 -23.83
N GLU A 515 -43.81 9.93 -24.36
CA GLU A 515 -42.83 8.91 -24.02
C GLU A 515 -41.46 9.58 -23.78
N VAL A 516 -40.85 9.30 -22.64
CA VAL A 516 -39.61 9.87 -22.21
C VAL A 516 -38.67 8.74 -21.73
N ASP A 517 -37.52 8.59 -22.37
CA ASP A 517 -36.49 7.68 -21.87
C ASP A 517 -35.80 8.28 -20.66
N VAL A 518 -35.54 7.46 -19.66
CA VAL A 518 -34.65 7.74 -18.52
C VAL A 518 -33.34 7.04 -18.78
N ASP A 519 -32.33 7.81 -19.07
CA ASP A 519 -31.01 7.33 -19.44
C ASP A 519 -30.12 7.05 -18.22
N ASP A 520 -30.32 7.81 -17.11
CA ASP A 520 -29.65 7.64 -15.84
C ASP A 520 -30.42 8.30 -14.70
N THR A 521 -30.13 7.91 -13.47
CA THR A 521 -30.72 8.49 -12.26
C THR A 521 -29.65 8.76 -11.21
N THR A 522 -29.53 10.03 -10.80
CA THR A 522 -28.65 10.50 -9.73
C THR A 522 -29.45 11.19 -8.63
N LYS A 523 -28.79 11.60 -7.54
CA LYS A 523 -29.43 12.41 -6.50
C LYS A 523 -28.47 13.47 -5.98
N ASP A 524 -29.00 14.61 -5.58
CA ASP A 524 -28.24 15.67 -4.93
C ASP A 524 -28.03 15.40 -3.43
N ALA A 525 -27.31 16.31 -2.76
CA ALA A 525 -27.04 16.22 -1.33
C ALA A 525 -28.29 16.38 -0.44
N SER A 526 -29.36 17.01 -0.95
CA SER A 526 -30.62 17.20 -0.24
C SER A 526 -31.56 15.98 -0.35
N GLY A 527 -31.22 15.03 -1.22
CA GLY A 527 -32.00 13.82 -1.48
C GLY A 527 -33.06 14.01 -2.55
N VAL A 528 -32.96 15.01 -3.42
CA VAL A 528 -33.73 15.19 -4.63
C VAL A 528 -33.17 14.28 -5.72
N TYR A 529 -34.05 13.47 -6.36
CA TYR A 529 -33.67 12.56 -7.44
C TYR A 529 -33.71 13.28 -8.78
N LEU A 530 -32.64 13.18 -9.53
CA LEU A 530 -32.45 13.79 -10.85
C LEU A 530 -32.42 12.69 -11.90
N HIS A 531 -33.41 12.68 -12.76
CA HIS A 531 -33.55 11.71 -13.86
C HIS A 531 -33.01 12.38 -15.14
N SER A 532 -31.91 11.87 -15.68
CA SER A 532 -31.42 12.28 -17.01
C SER A 532 -32.33 11.68 -18.07
N CYS A 533 -33.03 12.52 -18.79
CA CYS A 533 -34.14 12.09 -19.67
C CYS A 533 -33.96 12.62 -21.09
N THR A 534 -34.48 11.80 -22.05
CA THR A 534 -34.63 12.17 -23.46
C THR A 534 -36.08 12.02 -23.85
N VAL A 535 -36.76 13.09 -24.30
CA VAL A 535 -38.17 13.03 -24.76
C VAL A 535 -38.21 12.38 -26.14
N LYS A 536 -38.89 11.20 -26.25
CA LYS A 536 -39.04 10.47 -27.53
C LYS A 536 -40.23 10.94 -28.35
N SER A 537 -41.34 11.23 -27.68
CA SER A 537 -42.54 11.74 -28.33
C SER A 537 -43.32 12.62 -27.38
N GLY A 538 -43.99 13.66 -27.92
CA GLY A 538 -44.78 14.60 -27.16
C GLY A 538 -44.00 15.75 -26.53
N THR A 539 -44.62 16.42 -25.55
CA THR A 539 -43.99 17.49 -24.75
C THR A 539 -44.17 17.18 -23.29
N LEU A 540 -43.07 17.21 -22.54
CA LEU A 540 -43.06 17.03 -21.10
C LEU A 540 -43.21 18.40 -20.43
N GLU A 541 -44.15 18.57 -19.53
CA GLU A 541 -44.45 19.82 -18.81
C GLU A 541 -44.36 19.61 -17.30
N VAL A 542 -44.01 20.65 -16.57
CA VAL A 542 -44.05 20.63 -15.09
C VAL A 542 -45.51 20.44 -14.66
N GLY A 543 -45.71 19.53 -13.69
CA GLY A 543 -47.04 19.18 -13.24
C GLY A 543 -47.67 17.99 -13.95
N THR A 544 -47.04 17.45 -15.00
CA THR A 544 -47.52 16.25 -15.70
C THR A 544 -47.56 15.06 -14.77
N GLU A 545 -48.72 14.37 -14.72
CA GLU A 545 -48.85 13.07 -14.09
C GLU A 545 -48.51 11.98 -15.10
N LEU A 546 -47.55 11.11 -14.73
CA LEU A 546 -47.02 10.08 -15.61
C LEU A 546 -46.79 8.77 -14.86
N ARG A 547 -46.56 7.72 -15.61
CA ARG A 547 -46.09 6.42 -15.11
C ARG A 547 -44.59 6.34 -15.29
N ALA A 548 -43.88 6.17 -14.20
CA ALA A 548 -42.47 5.94 -14.17
C ALA A 548 -42.20 4.44 -14.08
N ILE A 549 -41.49 3.86 -15.06
CA ILE A 549 -41.30 2.43 -15.26
C ILE A 549 -39.81 2.14 -15.39
N VAL A 550 -39.30 1.40 -14.42
CA VAL A 550 -37.85 0.98 -14.42
C VAL A 550 -37.67 -0.13 -15.46
N ASP A 551 -36.53 -0.12 -16.14
CA ASP A 551 -36.06 -1.27 -16.94
C ASP A 551 -35.84 -2.47 -16.01
N PHE A 552 -36.81 -3.39 -16.07
CA PHE A 552 -36.87 -4.55 -15.18
C PHE A 552 -35.67 -5.49 -15.38
N ASP A 553 -35.26 -5.74 -16.61
CA ASP A 553 -34.20 -6.70 -16.92
C ASP A 553 -32.86 -6.17 -16.50
N ARG A 554 -32.59 -4.88 -16.76
CA ARG A 554 -31.40 -4.20 -16.30
C ARG A 554 -31.34 -4.16 -14.77
N ARG A 555 -32.41 -3.74 -14.08
CA ARG A 555 -32.50 -3.70 -12.61
C ARG A 555 -32.27 -5.10 -12.02
N ALA A 556 -32.87 -6.14 -12.58
CA ALA A 556 -32.71 -7.51 -12.11
C ALA A 556 -31.23 -7.97 -12.20
N ASN A 557 -30.53 -7.60 -13.26
CA ASN A 557 -29.10 -7.91 -13.40
C ASN A 557 -28.25 -7.14 -12.38
N ILE A 558 -28.53 -5.85 -12.17
CA ILE A 558 -27.86 -5.04 -11.12
C ILE A 558 -28.08 -5.68 -9.74
N MET A 559 -29.32 -6.07 -9.41
CA MET A 559 -29.64 -6.72 -8.12
C MET A 559 -28.89 -8.04 -7.93
N ARG A 560 -28.74 -8.85 -9.01
CA ARG A 560 -27.91 -10.09 -8.97
C ARG A 560 -26.46 -9.76 -8.66
N ASN A 561 -25.86 -8.83 -9.39
CA ASN A 561 -24.48 -8.43 -9.23
C ASN A 561 -24.22 -7.80 -7.85
N HIS A 562 -25.15 -6.97 -7.35
CA HIS A 562 -24.99 -6.36 -6.02
C HIS A 562 -25.08 -7.39 -4.89
N THR A 563 -26.02 -8.34 -5.00
CA THR A 563 -26.12 -9.44 -4.04
C THR A 563 -24.89 -10.35 -4.10
N ALA A 564 -24.33 -10.57 -5.30
CA ALA A 564 -23.08 -11.29 -5.46
C ALA A 564 -21.87 -10.58 -4.81
N ALA A 565 -21.85 -9.24 -4.78
CA ALA A 565 -20.80 -8.48 -4.08
C ALA A 565 -20.75 -8.83 -2.58
N HIS A 566 -21.92 -8.93 -1.91
CA HIS A 566 -22.01 -9.34 -0.51
C HIS A 566 -21.53 -10.78 -0.29
N LEU A 567 -21.93 -11.71 -1.17
CA LEU A 567 -21.46 -13.08 -1.11
C LEU A 567 -19.94 -13.16 -1.34
N LEU A 568 -19.42 -12.37 -2.28
CA LEU A 568 -17.98 -12.29 -2.58
C LEU A 568 -17.19 -11.76 -1.39
N GLN A 569 -17.65 -10.67 -0.75
CA GLN A 569 -16.98 -10.13 0.44
C GLN A 569 -16.93 -11.16 1.56
N ALA A 570 -18.03 -11.82 1.87
CA ALA A 570 -18.06 -12.84 2.91
C ALA A 570 -17.17 -14.04 2.56
N ALA A 571 -17.16 -14.48 1.29
CA ALA A 571 -16.29 -15.57 0.83
C ALA A 571 -14.80 -15.20 0.91
N LEU A 572 -14.43 -14.01 0.47
CA LEU A 572 -13.05 -13.50 0.59
C LEU A 572 -12.59 -13.47 2.04
N ARG A 573 -13.42 -12.98 2.96
CA ARG A 573 -13.11 -12.98 4.39
C ARG A 573 -12.95 -14.38 4.96
N GLN A 574 -13.78 -15.32 4.53
CA GLN A 574 -13.68 -16.71 4.99
C GLN A 574 -12.42 -17.41 4.46
N VAL A 575 -11.99 -17.12 3.23
CA VAL A 575 -10.83 -17.77 2.60
C VAL A 575 -9.52 -17.10 2.97
N LEU A 576 -9.48 -15.75 2.97
CA LEU A 576 -8.25 -14.97 3.16
C LEU A 576 -8.07 -14.44 4.57
N GLY A 577 -9.17 -14.30 5.33
CA GLY A 577 -9.15 -13.81 6.71
C GLY A 577 -9.88 -12.49 6.94
N ASN A 578 -10.06 -12.14 8.22
CA ASN A 578 -10.87 -11.01 8.67
C ASN A 578 -10.30 -9.62 8.32
N HIS A 579 -9.07 -9.54 7.84
CA HIS A 579 -8.44 -8.30 7.36
C HIS A 579 -8.99 -7.80 6.02
N VAL A 580 -9.74 -8.66 5.32
CA VAL A 580 -10.39 -8.27 4.07
C VAL A 580 -11.56 -7.34 4.37
N HIS A 581 -11.47 -6.11 3.87
CA HIS A 581 -12.52 -5.09 3.93
C HIS A 581 -12.73 -4.52 2.53
N GLN A 582 -13.97 -4.15 2.24
CA GLN A 582 -14.28 -3.43 1.00
C GLN A 582 -13.55 -2.08 0.99
N ALA A 583 -12.83 -1.81 -0.09
CA ALA A 583 -12.15 -0.52 -0.36
C ALA A 583 -12.91 0.31 -1.41
N GLY A 584 -13.73 -0.34 -2.23
CA GLY A 584 -14.58 0.27 -3.23
C GLY A 584 -15.37 -0.79 -4.00
N GLN A 585 -16.39 -0.35 -4.72
CA GLN A 585 -17.13 -1.23 -5.64
C GLN A 585 -17.76 -0.44 -6.79
N LEU A 586 -18.03 -1.14 -7.87
CA LEU A 586 -18.89 -0.69 -8.95
C LEU A 586 -19.78 -1.86 -9.38
N VAL A 587 -21.09 -1.66 -9.27
CA VAL A 587 -22.09 -2.67 -9.61
C VAL A 587 -22.91 -2.17 -10.79
N THR A 588 -22.80 -2.87 -11.92
CA THR A 588 -23.53 -2.60 -13.16
C THR A 588 -24.47 -3.77 -13.48
N ASP A 589 -25.25 -3.66 -14.52
CA ASP A 589 -26.06 -4.75 -15.06
C ASP A 589 -25.24 -5.89 -15.67
N HIS A 590 -23.99 -5.61 -16.08
CA HIS A 590 -23.10 -6.57 -16.72
C HIS A 590 -22.12 -7.26 -15.75
N SER A 591 -21.66 -6.54 -14.71
CA SER A 591 -20.58 -7.03 -13.84
C SER A 591 -20.58 -6.37 -12.47
N VAL A 592 -19.85 -6.98 -11.55
CA VAL A 592 -19.44 -6.38 -10.28
C VAL A 592 -17.93 -6.25 -10.26
N ARG A 593 -17.46 -5.04 -9.97
CA ARG A 593 -16.05 -4.73 -9.65
C ARG A 593 -15.97 -4.51 -8.15
N PHE A 594 -15.13 -5.28 -7.50
CA PHE A 594 -14.99 -5.27 -6.06
C PHE A 594 -13.53 -5.06 -5.65
N ASP A 595 -13.25 -3.91 -5.03
CA ASP A 595 -11.93 -3.56 -4.51
C ASP A 595 -11.88 -3.88 -3.03
N PHE A 596 -10.84 -4.59 -2.59
CA PHE A 596 -10.71 -5.04 -1.21
C PHE A 596 -9.28 -4.99 -0.71
N THR A 597 -9.14 -4.85 0.62
CA THR A 597 -7.83 -4.81 1.26
C THR A 597 -7.20 -6.19 1.30
N HIS A 598 -6.07 -6.36 0.62
CA HIS A 598 -5.23 -7.55 0.70
C HIS A 598 -3.81 -7.23 0.21
N PHE A 599 -2.81 -7.88 0.77
CA PHE A 599 -1.40 -7.51 0.62
C PHE A 599 -0.66 -8.25 -0.49
N GLU A 600 -1.24 -9.30 -1.08
CA GLU A 600 -0.64 -10.10 -2.16
C GLU A 600 -1.66 -10.48 -3.25
N ALA A 601 -1.20 -11.00 -4.39
CA ALA A 601 -2.07 -11.57 -5.42
C ALA A 601 -2.70 -12.87 -4.90
N LEU A 602 -3.97 -13.09 -5.23
CA LEU A 602 -4.62 -14.36 -4.91
C LEU A 602 -4.08 -15.47 -5.80
N THR A 603 -3.88 -16.63 -5.21
CA THR A 603 -3.54 -17.84 -5.95
C THR A 603 -4.77 -18.38 -6.69
N ASP A 604 -4.54 -19.16 -7.76
CA ASP A 604 -5.62 -19.83 -8.50
C ASP A 604 -6.48 -20.73 -7.59
N GLU A 605 -5.86 -21.34 -6.57
CA GLU A 605 -6.58 -22.13 -5.56
C GLU A 605 -7.48 -21.28 -4.68
N GLU A 606 -7.03 -20.11 -4.25
CA GLU A 606 -7.82 -19.19 -3.43
C GLU A 606 -8.98 -18.62 -4.25
N LEU A 607 -8.72 -18.17 -5.49
CA LEU A 607 -9.75 -17.70 -6.42
C LEU A 607 -10.82 -18.78 -6.64
N LYS A 608 -10.38 -20.02 -6.87
CA LYS A 608 -11.29 -21.14 -7.03
C LYS A 608 -12.11 -21.41 -5.76
N LYS A 609 -11.49 -21.40 -4.56
CA LYS A 609 -12.22 -21.59 -3.29
C LYS A 609 -13.26 -20.49 -3.06
N VAL A 610 -12.94 -19.23 -3.38
CA VAL A 610 -13.87 -18.10 -3.28
C VAL A 610 -15.06 -18.30 -4.24
N GLU A 611 -14.78 -18.60 -5.51
CA GLU A 611 -15.80 -18.83 -6.54
C GLU A 611 -16.70 -20.03 -6.18
N ASP A 612 -16.13 -21.15 -5.79
CA ASP A 612 -16.85 -22.34 -5.36
C ASP A 612 -17.75 -22.06 -4.15
N LEU A 613 -17.26 -21.26 -3.18
CA LEU A 613 -18.01 -20.90 -1.98
C LEU A 613 -19.21 -20.00 -2.31
N VAL A 614 -18.99 -18.97 -3.14
CA VAL A 614 -20.08 -18.10 -3.61
C VAL A 614 -21.15 -18.92 -4.34
N ASN A 615 -20.76 -19.76 -5.30
CA ASN A 615 -21.71 -20.62 -6.04
C ASN A 615 -22.44 -21.61 -5.12
N LYS A 616 -21.75 -22.17 -4.12
CA LYS A 616 -22.41 -23.02 -3.10
C LYS A 616 -23.50 -22.29 -2.33
N LYS A 617 -23.27 -20.99 -2.00
CA LYS A 617 -24.28 -20.15 -1.32
C LYS A 617 -25.43 -19.74 -2.26
N ILE A 618 -25.15 -19.54 -3.54
CA ILE A 618 -26.17 -19.33 -4.56
C ILE A 618 -27.09 -20.56 -4.65
N LEU A 619 -26.52 -21.74 -4.82
CA LEU A 619 -27.26 -23.00 -4.95
C LEU A 619 -28.00 -23.42 -3.67
N ALA A 620 -27.59 -22.90 -2.52
CA ALA A 620 -28.28 -23.12 -1.24
C ALA A 620 -29.62 -22.37 -1.15
N SER A 621 -29.93 -21.49 -2.10
CA SER A 621 -31.21 -20.78 -2.16
C SER A 621 -31.57 -20.04 -0.87
N ILE A 622 -30.62 -19.23 -0.37
CA ILE A 622 -30.75 -18.50 0.89
C ILE A 622 -31.61 -17.26 0.67
N PRO A 623 -32.64 -17.00 1.51
CA PRO A 623 -33.38 -15.76 1.45
C PRO A 623 -32.49 -14.55 1.75
N VAL A 624 -32.62 -13.50 0.96
CA VAL A 624 -31.97 -12.20 1.19
C VAL A 624 -33.01 -11.30 1.88
N ILE A 625 -32.72 -11.00 3.15
CA ILE A 625 -33.64 -10.24 3.99
C ILE A 625 -33.07 -8.85 4.21
N THR A 626 -33.90 -7.86 3.92
CA THR A 626 -33.58 -6.45 4.18
C THR A 626 -34.46 -5.90 5.28
N LYS A 627 -33.84 -5.21 6.26
CA LYS A 627 -34.55 -4.57 7.37
C LYS A 627 -33.96 -3.22 7.69
N GLU A 628 -34.79 -2.25 8.01
CA GLU A 628 -34.38 -1.00 8.62
C GLU A 628 -34.42 -1.13 10.14
N MET A 629 -33.39 -0.68 10.82
CA MET A 629 -33.29 -0.75 12.28
C MET A 629 -32.34 0.31 12.85
N PRO A 630 -32.41 0.62 14.16
CA PRO A 630 -31.44 1.48 14.80
C PRO A 630 -30.01 0.94 14.64
N ILE A 631 -29.05 1.83 14.43
CA ILE A 631 -27.65 1.47 14.19
C ILE A 631 -27.04 0.61 15.31
N GLU A 632 -27.46 0.87 16.58
CA GLU A 632 -26.96 0.11 17.74
C GLU A 632 -27.51 -1.34 17.77
N GLU A 633 -28.70 -1.59 17.24
CA GLU A 633 -29.22 -2.94 17.07
C GLU A 633 -28.51 -3.68 15.93
N ALA A 634 -28.26 -2.98 14.84
CA ALA A 634 -27.53 -3.53 13.69
C ALA A 634 -26.08 -3.93 14.06
N LYS A 635 -25.40 -3.13 14.88
CA LYS A 635 -24.08 -3.47 15.42
C LYS A 635 -24.10 -4.73 16.29
N LYS A 636 -25.15 -4.92 17.10
CA LYS A 636 -25.31 -6.12 17.93
C LYS A 636 -25.52 -7.40 17.12
N LEU A 637 -26.09 -7.27 15.91
CA LEU A 637 -26.21 -8.38 14.96
C LEU A 637 -24.90 -8.72 14.25
N GLY A 638 -23.82 -7.97 14.52
CA GLY A 638 -22.54 -8.13 13.84
C GLY A 638 -22.52 -7.61 12.41
N ALA A 639 -23.47 -6.73 12.05
CA ALA A 639 -23.55 -6.16 10.72
C ALA A 639 -22.30 -5.30 10.42
N MET A 640 -21.69 -5.57 9.26
CA MET A 640 -20.51 -4.82 8.81
C MET A 640 -20.92 -3.49 8.20
N ALA A 641 -20.25 -2.42 8.65
CA ALA A 641 -20.33 -1.09 8.07
C ALA A 641 -19.14 -0.83 7.15
N LEU A 642 -19.32 -0.05 6.09
CA LEU A 642 -18.23 0.41 5.25
C LEU A 642 -17.36 1.40 6.02
N PHE A 643 -16.05 1.30 5.86
CA PHE A 643 -15.09 2.19 6.51
C PHE A 643 -15.21 3.61 5.95
N GLY A 644 -15.43 4.59 6.84
CA GLY A 644 -15.41 6.02 6.48
C GLY A 644 -16.76 6.61 6.08
N GLU A 645 -17.84 5.84 6.00
CA GLU A 645 -19.18 6.37 5.78
C GLU A 645 -19.83 6.83 7.08
N LYS A 646 -20.54 7.97 7.02
CA LYS A 646 -21.37 8.45 8.12
C LYS A 646 -22.78 7.91 7.95
N TYR A 647 -23.21 7.09 8.88
CA TYR A 647 -24.56 6.54 8.92
C TYR A 647 -25.47 7.36 9.82
N GLY A 648 -26.77 7.44 9.47
CA GLY A 648 -27.78 8.02 10.35
C GLY A 648 -28.14 7.08 11.51
N ASP A 649 -29.07 7.54 12.36
CA ASP A 649 -29.55 6.76 13.53
C ASP A 649 -30.26 5.46 13.12
N VAL A 650 -30.85 5.41 11.93
CA VAL A 650 -31.52 4.25 11.32
C VAL A 650 -30.73 3.83 10.09
N VAL A 651 -30.40 2.54 10.01
CA VAL A 651 -29.63 1.94 8.93
C VAL A 651 -30.40 0.78 8.29
N ARG A 652 -30.18 0.60 6.98
CA ARG A 652 -30.73 -0.53 6.23
C ARG A 652 -29.70 -1.67 6.26
N VAL A 653 -30.11 -2.83 6.80
CA VAL A 653 -29.28 -4.03 6.94
C VAL A 653 -29.77 -5.09 5.96
N VAL A 654 -28.83 -5.60 5.17
CA VAL A 654 -29.04 -6.73 4.24
C VAL A 654 -28.39 -7.97 4.84
N SER A 655 -29.19 -9.03 5.00
CA SER A 655 -28.79 -10.31 5.58
C SER A 655 -28.99 -11.45 4.60
N ILE A 656 -27.95 -12.25 4.36
CA ILE A 656 -27.98 -13.47 3.55
C ILE A 656 -27.69 -14.65 4.51
N GLY A 657 -28.72 -15.05 5.25
CA GLY A 657 -28.56 -15.97 6.38
C GLY A 657 -27.56 -15.41 7.40
N GLU A 658 -26.71 -16.28 7.94
CA GLU A 658 -25.58 -15.91 8.81
C GLU A 658 -24.27 -15.66 8.01
N PHE A 659 -24.30 -15.85 6.70
CA PHE A 659 -23.10 -15.80 5.86
C PHE A 659 -22.65 -14.37 5.57
N SER A 660 -23.57 -13.45 5.31
CA SER A 660 -23.28 -12.02 5.15
C SER A 660 -24.37 -11.19 5.83
N VAL A 661 -23.96 -10.23 6.67
CA VAL A 661 -24.83 -9.23 7.30
C VAL A 661 -24.13 -7.89 7.19
N GLU A 662 -24.69 -6.96 6.39
CA GLU A 662 -24.02 -5.73 6.03
C GLU A 662 -24.97 -4.53 5.95
N PHE A 663 -24.45 -3.33 6.21
CA PHE A 663 -25.16 -2.08 5.95
C PHE A 663 -25.14 -1.81 4.45
N CYS A 664 -26.31 -1.76 3.83
CA CYS A 664 -26.39 -1.51 2.41
C CYS A 664 -27.71 -0.84 1.99
N GLY A 665 -27.60 0.29 1.29
CA GLY A 665 -28.71 1.02 0.69
C GLY A 665 -29.10 0.58 -0.72
N GLY A 666 -28.37 -0.37 -1.32
CA GLY A 666 -28.59 -0.82 -2.69
C GLY A 666 -29.81 -1.72 -2.89
N THR A 667 -30.08 -2.06 -4.14
CA THR A 667 -31.14 -2.99 -4.50
C THR A 667 -30.60 -4.42 -4.60
N HIS A 668 -31.37 -5.41 -4.09
CA HIS A 668 -30.91 -6.80 -3.98
C HIS A 668 -31.92 -7.80 -4.49
N ALA A 669 -31.45 -8.95 -4.95
CA ALA A 669 -32.29 -10.10 -5.22
C ALA A 669 -32.93 -10.59 -3.90
N THR A 670 -34.11 -11.16 -3.99
CA THR A 670 -34.85 -11.68 -2.83
C THR A 670 -34.35 -13.04 -2.34
N ASN A 671 -33.63 -13.75 -3.20
CA ASN A 671 -33.06 -15.08 -2.92
C ASN A 671 -31.75 -15.27 -3.69
N THR A 672 -30.78 -15.93 -3.09
CA THR A 672 -29.48 -16.17 -3.74
C THR A 672 -29.57 -17.04 -5.00
N SER A 673 -30.56 -17.96 -5.10
CA SER A 673 -30.72 -18.78 -6.30
C SER A 673 -31.06 -17.98 -7.58
N SER A 674 -31.64 -16.77 -7.44
CA SER A 674 -31.91 -15.89 -8.58
C SER A 674 -30.67 -15.29 -9.25
N LEU A 675 -29.50 -15.39 -8.60
CA LEU A 675 -28.22 -14.98 -9.19
C LEU A 675 -27.76 -15.91 -10.33
N GLY A 676 -28.27 -17.14 -10.38
CA GLY A 676 -27.84 -18.16 -11.34
C GLY A 676 -26.46 -18.72 -11.00
N LEU A 677 -25.45 -18.35 -11.78
CA LEU A 677 -24.04 -18.67 -11.51
C LEU A 677 -23.23 -17.41 -11.29
N PHE A 678 -22.14 -17.56 -10.57
CA PHE A 678 -21.12 -16.53 -10.34
C PHE A 678 -19.77 -16.95 -10.94
N ARG A 679 -19.09 -16.05 -11.63
CA ARG A 679 -17.78 -16.28 -12.20
C ARG A 679 -16.85 -15.10 -11.95
N ILE A 680 -15.65 -15.36 -11.43
CA ILE A 680 -14.55 -14.39 -11.40
C ILE A 680 -13.92 -14.33 -12.79
N ARG A 681 -13.87 -13.13 -13.39
CA ARG A 681 -13.24 -12.89 -14.69
C ARG A 681 -11.76 -12.54 -14.55
N GLN A 682 -11.46 -11.69 -13.58
CA GLN A 682 -10.12 -11.14 -13.40
C GLN A 682 -9.88 -10.80 -11.93
N GLU A 683 -8.63 -10.95 -11.50
CA GLU A 683 -8.10 -10.45 -10.24
C GLU A 683 -6.85 -9.65 -10.54
N GLY A 684 -6.64 -8.50 -9.84
CA GLY A 684 -5.47 -7.66 -10.06
C GLY A 684 -5.24 -6.64 -8.96
N SER A 685 -4.09 -5.97 -9.02
CA SER A 685 -3.75 -4.88 -8.09
C SER A 685 -4.30 -3.54 -8.60
N VAL A 686 -4.87 -2.75 -7.69
CA VAL A 686 -5.32 -1.37 -7.96
C VAL A 686 -4.37 -0.38 -7.32
N ALA A 687 -4.02 -0.66 -6.07
CA ALA A 687 -3.10 0.14 -5.29
C ALA A 687 -2.35 -0.77 -4.31
N SER A 688 -1.33 -0.24 -3.65
CA SER A 688 -0.64 -1.00 -2.60
C SER A 688 -1.61 -1.38 -1.48
N GLY A 689 -1.70 -2.67 -1.19
CA GLY A 689 -2.62 -3.21 -0.19
C GLY A 689 -4.08 -3.27 -0.64
N VAL A 690 -4.41 -2.98 -1.91
CA VAL A 690 -5.76 -3.07 -2.46
C VAL A 690 -5.76 -3.93 -3.72
N ARG A 691 -6.58 -4.97 -3.70
CA ARG A 691 -6.81 -5.88 -4.81
C ARG A 691 -8.20 -5.64 -5.40
N ARG A 692 -8.38 -5.96 -6.67
CA ARG A 692 -9.64 -5.87 -7.40
C ARG A 692 -10.05 -7.22 -7.94
N ILE A 693 -11.28 -7.59 -7.74
CA ILE A 693 -11.94 -8.68 -8.45
C ILE A 693 -13.02 -8.10 -9.38
N GLU A 694 -13.03 -8.56 -10.62
CA GLU A 694 -14.13 -8.37 -11.55
C GLU A 694 -14.85 -9.70 -11.73
N ALA A 695 -16.17 -9.69 -11.49
CA ALA A 695 -16.99 -10.88 -11.56
C ALA A 695 -18.33 -10.61 -12.25
N ILE A 696 -18.96 -11.67 -12.70
CA ILE A 696 -20.24 -11.66 -13.43
C ILE A 696 -21.19 -12.68 -12.85
N THR A 697 -22.51 -12.46 -13.08
CA THR A 697 -23.56 -13.37 -12.63
C THR A 697 -24.54 -13.70 -13.76
N GLY A 698 -25.39 -14.69 -13.55
CA GLY A 698 -26.55 -15.02 -14.38
C GLY A 698 -26.23 -15.24 -15.87
N ILE A 699 -26.93 -14.50 -16.71
CA ILE A 699 -26.81 -14.64 -18.18
C ILE A 699 -25.41 -14.26 -18.68
N SER A 700 -24.74 -13.30 -18.02
CA SER A 700 -23.40 -12.90 -18.40
C SER A 700 -22.37 -14.04 -18.24
N VAL A 701 -22.58 -14.94 -17.27
CA VAL A 701 -21.76 -16.16 -17.13
C VAL A 701 -21.95 -17.09 -18.32
N LEU A 702 -23.21 -17.28 -18.76
CA LEU A 702 -23.50 -18.12 -19.93
C LEU A 702 -22.89 -17.53 -21.21
N GLN A 703 -23.00 -16.22 -21.40
CA GLN A 703 -22.36 -15.52 -22.52
C GLN A 703 -20.84 -15.73 -22.51
N TYR A 704 -20.20 -15.47 -21.37
CA TYR A 704 -18.76 -15.69 -21.20
C TYR A 704 -18.36 -17.13 -21.52
N MET A 705 -19.12 -18.12 -21.06
CA MET A 705 -18.85 -19.53 -21.37
C MET A 705 -18.99 -19.84 -22.88
N ASN A 706 -19.98 -19.22 -23.55
CA ASN A 706 -20.14 -19.36 -24.99
C ASN A 706 -19.00 -18.72 -25.76
N ASP A 707 -18.55 -17.54 -25.38
CA ASP A 707 -17.40 -16.83 -25.99
C ASP A 707 -16.10 -17.65 -25.85
N VAL A 708 -15.86 -18.21 -24.66
CA VAL A 708 -14.71 -19.11 -24.43
C VAL A 708 -14.82 -20.35 -25.30
N ARG A 709 -16.02 -20.95 -25.38
CA ARG A 709 -16.25 -22.13 -26.26
C ARG A 709 -16.01 -21.81 -27.72
N GLU A 710 -16.50 -20.66 -28.19
CA GLU A 710 -16.29 -20.21 -29.57
C GLU A 710 -14.81 -19.98 -29.84
N THR A 711 -14.10 -19.31 -28.93
CA THR A 711 -12.66 -19.12 -29.02
C THR A 711 -11.92 -20.46 -29.14
N VAL A 712 -12.28 -21.43 -28.30
CA VAL A 712 -11.68 -22.77 -28.34
C VAL A 712 -11.97 -23.48 -29.69
N LEU A 713 -13.20 -23.35 -30.22
CA LEU A 713 -13.55 -23.91 -31.53
C LEU A 713 -12.76 -23.27 -32.69
N ASN A 714 -12.63 -21.93 -32.67
CA ASN A 714 -11.85 -21.19 -33.67
C ASN A 714 -10.36 -21.56 -33.60
N VAL A 715 -9.79 -21.80 -32.42
CA VAL A 715 -8.42 -22.31 -32.25
C VAL A 715 -8.30 -23.72 -32.84
N CYS A 716 -9.27 -24.63 -32.58
CA CYS A 716 -9.28 -25.96 -33.15
C CYS A 716 -9.32 -25.89 -34.67
N GLU A 717 -10.16 -25.04 -35.26
CA GLU A 717 -10.26 -24.85 -36.70
C GLU A 717 -8.95 -24.32 -37.29
N THR A 718 -8.40 -23.27 -36.72
CA THR A 718 -7.11 -22.66 -37.17
C THR A 718 -5.97 -23.66 -37.14
N LEU A 719 -5.90 -24.49 -36.11
CA LEU A 719 -4.86 -25.51 -35.94
C LEU A 719 -5.23 -26.84 -36.64
N LYS A 720 -6.39 -26.91 -37.31
CA LYS A 720 -6.91 -28.14 -37.98
C LYS A 720 -7.00 -29.36 -37.04
N ILE A 721 -7.40 -29.11 -35.79
CA ILE A 721 -7.62 -30.12 -34.76
C ILE A 721 -9.09 -30.57 -34.81
N SER A 722 -9.34 -31.88 -34.85
CA SER A 722 -10.66 -32.45 -35.14
C SER A 722 -11.73 -32.18 -34.07
N ASN A 723 -11.36 -31.96 -32.82
CA ASN A 723 -12.29 -31.67 -31.73
C ASN A 723 -11.59 -31.02 -30.52
N THR A 724 -12.35 -30.41 -29.65
CA THR A 724 -11.85 -29.67 -28.49
C THR A 724 -11.13 -30.55 -27.45
N LYS A 725 -11.47 -31.86 -27.36
CA LYS A 725 -10.80 -32.80 -26.45
C LYS A 725 -9.37 -33.12 -26.89
N ALA A 726 -9.10 -33.03 -28.20
CA ALA A 726 -7.77 -33.25 -28.74
C ALA A 726 -6.91 -31.97 -28.82
N LEU A 727 -7.42 -30.81 -28.31
CA LEU A 727 -6.76 -29.51 -28.49
C LEU A 727 -5.38 -29.48 -27.84
N GLU A 728 -5.25 -29.95 -26.62
CA GLU A 728 -4.00 -29.95 -25.87
C GLU A 728 -2.94 -30.83 -26.57
N GLU A 729 -3.31 -32.07 -26.90
CA GLU A 729 -2.44 -33.01 -27.60
C GLU A 729 -2.07 -32.50 -29.01
N GLY A 730 -3.04 -31.91 -29.71
CA GLY A 730 -2.83 -31.35 -31.04
C GLY A 730 -1.90 -30.14 -31.04
N ALA A 731 -2.09 -29.23 -30.10
CA ALA A 731 -1.23 -28.07 -29.92
C ALA A 731 0.22 -28.48 -29.55
N GLN A 732 0.38 -29.48 -28.68
CA GLN A 732 1.68 -30.05 -28.35
C GLN A 732 2.38 -30.66 -29.56
N LYS A 733 1.65 -31.43 -30.39
CA LYS A 733 2.18 -31.98 -31.65
C LYS A 733 2.64 -30.88 -32.61
N ILE A 734 1.86 -29.83 -32.79
CA ILE A 734 2.22 -28.69 -33.64
C ILE A 734 3.46 -27.97 -33.13
N ALA A 735 3.55 -27.74 -31.82
CA ALA A 735 4.72 -27.11 -31.21
C ALA A 735 5.99 -27.95 -31.42
N THR A 736 5.90 -29.26 -31.24
CA THR A 736 6.99 -30.19 -31.50
C THR A 736 7.39 -30.18 -32.99
N LEU A 737 6.41 -30.25 -33.92
CA LEU A 737 6.65 -30.20 -35.36
C LEU A 737 7.34 -28.89 -35.78
N LEU A 738 6.91 -27.75 -35.25
CA LEU A 738 7.56 -26.45 -35.50
C LEU A 738 9.02 -26.45 -35.06
N HIS A 739 9.30 -27.00 -33.90
CA HIS A 739 10.66 -27.11 -33.35
C HIS A 739 11.53 -28.00 -34.25
N ASP A 740 11.02 -29.17 -34.68
CA ASP A 740 11.72 -30.10 -35.55
C ASP A 740 11.97 -29.50 -36.94
N GLN A 741 10.98 -28.78 -37.50
CA GLN A 741 11.15 -28.08 -38.79
C GLN A 741 12.20 -26.97 -38.68
N GLN A 742 12.23 -26.19 -37.58
CA GLN A 742 13.26 -25.19 -37.39
C GLN A 742 14.66 -25.80 -37.34
N LYS A 743 14.80 -26.94 -36.67
CA LYS A 743 16.05 -27.70 -36.61
C LYS A 743 16.45 -28.23 -38.00
N GLU A 744 15.50 -28.81 -38.76
CA GLU A 744 15.74 -29.29 -40.10
C GLU A 744 16.15 -28.16 -41.06
N ILE A 745 15.49 -27.00 -41.00
CA ILE A 745 15.86 -25.79 -41.75
C ILE A 745 17.29 -25.37 -41.44
N ALA A 746 17.67 -25.35 -40.14
CA ALA A 746 19.02 -25.01 -39.74
C ALA A 746 20.06 -26.00 -40.25
N GLU A 747 19.75 -27.31 -40.23
CA GLU A 747 20.61 -28.35 -40.81
C GLU A 747 20.73 -28.24 -42.33
N LEU A 748 19.61 -27.99 -43.04
CA LEU A 748 19.60 -27.78 -44.48
C LEU A 748 20.39 -26.54 -44.90
N ASN A 749 20.24 -25.45 -44.17
CA ASN A 749 21.02 -24.22 -44.38
C ASN A 749 22.52 -24.46 -44.18
N THR A 750 22.89 -25.28 -43.20
CA THR A 750 24.30 -25.67 -42.95
C THR A 750 24.84 -26.52 -44.12
N LYS A 751 24.05 -27.46 -44.63
CA LYS A 751 24.42 -28.28 -45.80
C LYS A 751 24.55 -27.42 -47.06
N LEU A 752 23.63 -26.49 -47.29
CA LEU A 752 23.71 -25.55 -48.42
C LEU A 752 24.97 -24.68 -48.36
N ALA A 753 25.25 -24.14 -47.17
CA ALA A 753 26.47 -23.37 -46.94
C ALA A 753 27.74 -24.20 -47.22
N ALA A 754 27.75 -25.46 -46.80
CA ALA A 754 28.85 -26.37 -47.07
C ALA A 754 29.08 -26.63 -48.58
N MET A 755 28.01 -26.81 -49.35
CA MET A 755 28.08 -26.98 -50.83
C MET A 755 28.55 -25.72 -51.56
N GLN A 756 28.16 -24.55 -51.07
CA GLN A 756 28.60 -23.28 -51.64
C GLN A 756 30.10 -22.99 -51.42
N VAL A 757 30.71 -23.49 -50.33
CA VAL A 757 32.14 -23.35 -50.09
C VAL A 757 33.01 -23.95 -51.23
N ASP A 758 32.63 -25.13 -51.73
CA ASP A 758 33.39 -25.77 -52.82
C ASP A 758 33.36 -24.91 -54.11
N ASN A 759 32.26 -24.20 -54.35
CA ASN A 759 32.14 -23.27 -55.48
C ASN A 759 32.94 -21.96 -55.31
N LEU A 760 33.26 -21.55 -54.04
CA LEU A 760 34.09 -20.39 -53.78
C LEU A 760 35.55 -20.60 -54.23
N PHE A 761 36.03 -21.82 -54.19
CA PHE A 761 37.40 -22.15 -54.56
C PHE A 761 37.61 -22.32 -56.08
N ILE A 762 36.58 -22.72 -56.88
CA ILE A 762 36.63 -22.97 -58.29
C ILE A 762 37.09 -21.73 -59.08
N ASN A 763 36.75 -20.56 -58.71
CA ASN A 763 37.01 -19.26 -59.33
C ASN A 763 38.03 -18.39 -58.64
N SER A 764 38.86 -18.94 -57.75
CA SER A 764 39.81 -18.18 -56.98
C SER A 764 41.25 -18.64 -57.24
N GLU A 765 42.11 -17.67 -57.58
CA GLU A 765 43.54 -17.93 -57.84
C GLU A 765 44.39 -17.58 -56.64
N ILE A 766 45.60 -18.16 -56.57
CA ILE A 766 46.60 -17.81 -55.55
C ILE A 766 47.43 -16.68 -56.10
N GLU A 767 47.39 -15.52 -55.53
CA GLU A 767 48.17 -14.33 -55.83
C GLU A 767 49.07 -13.93 -54.62
N ASN A 768 50.37 -13.67 -54.87
CA ASN A 768 51.32 -13.31 -53.83
C ASN A 768 51.35 -14.29 -52.64
N GLY A 769 51.13 -15.58 -52.88
CA GLY A 769 51.18 -16.61 -51.86
C GLY A 769 49.93 -16.80 -51.00
N VAL A 770 48.86 -16.05 -51.26
CA VAL A 770 47.56 -16.17 -50.55
C VAL A 770 46.38 -16.29 -51.51
N ARG A 771 45.33 -16.94 -51.07
CA ARG A 771 44.06 -17.04 -51.79
C ARG A 771 43.02 -16.08 -51.18
N ILE A 772 42.64 -15.07 -51.96
CA ILE A 772 41.69 -14.06 -51.48
C ILE A 772 40.33 -14.33 -52.15
N ILE A 773 39.31 -14.49 -51.34
CA ILE A 773 37.91 -14.68 -51.75
C ILE A 773 37.05 -13.55 -51.14
N ALA A 774 36.51 -12.71 -51.99
CA ALA A 774 35.60 -11.63 -51.56
C ALA A 774 34.32 -11.79 -52.41
N LYS A 775 33.17 -12.09 -51.76
CA LYS A 775 31.95 -12.40 -52.51
C LYS A 775 30.67 -12.08 -51.71
N LYS A 776 29.65 -11.53 -52.40
CA LYS A 776 28.28 -11.49 -51.88
C LYS A 776 27.64 -12.87 -52.03
N ILE A 777 26.97 -13.33 -50.99
CA ILE A 777 26.25 -14.61 -50.97
C ILE A 777 24.76 -14.28 -50.84
N ASP A 778 24.01 -14.57 -51.88
CA ASP A 778 22.56 -14.35 -51.88
C ASP A 778 21.85 -15.43 -51.05
N ASN A 779 20.76 -15.06 -50.43
CA ASN A 779 19.93 -15.94 -49.58
C ASN A 779 20.68 -16.62 -48.41
N ALA A 780 21.78 -16.02 -47.92
CA ALA A 780 22.50 -16.48 -46.77
C ALA A 780 22.16 -15.59 -45.53
N ASN A 781 22.18 -16.19 -44.37
CA ASN A 781 22.11 -15.46 -43.08
C ASN A 781 23.49 -15.40 -42.43
N ALA A 782 23.57 -14.70 -41.30
CA ALA A 782 24.80 -14.52 -40.52
C ALA A 782 25.45 -15.87 -40.13
N ASP A 783 24.65 -16.86 -39.76
CA ASP A 783 25.14 -18.19 -39.35
C ASP A 783 25.67 -18.99 -40.54
N ALA A 784 25.02 -18.87 -41.69
CA ALA A 784 25.52 -19.47 -42.92
C ALA A 784 26.88 -18.86 -43.34
N LEU A 785 27.02 -17.52 -43.31
CA LEU A 785 28.32 -16.88 -43.58
C LEU A 785 29.41 -17.33 -42.62
N ARG A 786 29.06 -17.46 -41.35
CA ARG A 786 29.98 -17.97 -40.31
C ARG A 786 30.45 -19.37 -40.66
N ALA A 787 29.52 -20.30 -40.94
CA ALA A 787 29.81 -21.68 -41.27
C ALA A 787 30.69 -21.80 -42.51
N MET A 788 30.41 -20.99 -43.53
CA MET A 788 31.21 -20.93 -44.76
C MET A 788 32.64 -20.43 -44.48
N CYS A 789 32.78 -19.39 -43.74
CA CYS A 789 34.09 -18.82 -43.37
C CYS A 789 34.91 -19.77 -42.49
N GLU A 790 34.30 -20.41 -41.48
CA GLU A 790 34.98 -21.39 -40.61
C GLU A 790 35.42 -22.63 -41.43
N ARG A 791 34.57 -23.18 -42.27
CA ARG A 791 34.90 -24.30 -43.12
C ARG A 791 36.02 -23.96 -44.13
N THR A 792 35.97 -22.77 -44.76
CA THR A 792 36.99 -22.34 -45.70
C THR A 792 38.35 -22.16 -45.01
N ARG A 793 38.35 -21.60 -43.79
CA ARG A 793 39.58 -21.47 -42.99
C ARG A 793 40.21 -22.81 -42.65
N ASP A 794 39.40 -23.84 -42.37
CA ASP A 794 39.88 -25.15 -41.95
C ASP A 794 40.39 -26.00 -43.14
N VAL A 795 39.79 -25.81 -44.32
CA VAL A 795 40.13 -26.58 -45.54
C VAL A 795 41.32 -25.95 -46.31
N ALA A 796 41.46 -24.62 -46.24
CA ALA A 796 42.49 -23.91 -47.03
C ALA A 796 43.34 -22.97 -46.14
N PRO A 797 44.50 -23.44 -45.64
CA PRO A 797 45.35 -22.70 -44.71
C PRO A 797 45.87 -21.34 -45.22
N LEU A 798 46.00 -21.15 -46.50
CA LEU A 798 46.43 -19.89 -47.16
C LEU A 798 45.25 -19.01 -47.62
N SER A 799 44.00 -19.35 -47.25
CA SER A 799 42.81 -18.57 -47.64
C SER A 799 42.52 -17.41 -46.77
N ILE A 800 42.05 -16.32 -47.37
CA ILE A 800 41.47 -15.15 -46.74
C ILE A 800 40.11 -14.96 -47.40
N VAL A 801 39.09 -15.05 -46.61
CA VAL A 801 37.70 -15.01 -47.10
C VAL A 801 36.96 -13.86 -46.45
N VAL A 802 36.28 -13.09 -47.28
CA VAL A 802 35.32 -12.08 -46.85
C VAL A 802 34.00 -12.31 -47.57
N LEU A 803 32.99 -12.67 -46.84
CA LEU A 803 31.64 -12.91 -47.40
C LEU A 803 30.68 -11.85 -46.89
N ALA A 804 29.75 -11.45 -47.72
CA ALA A 804 28.70 -10.51 -47.39
C ALA A 804 27.31 -11.11 -47.67
N CYS A 805 26.34 -10.85 -46.85
CA CYS A 805 24.93 -11.09 -47.14
C CYS A 805 24.09 -9.90 -46.75
N GLU A 806 22.91 -9.85 -47.37
CA GLU A 806 21.88 -8.84 -47.09
C GLU A 806 20.61 -9.53 -46.61
N ASN A 807 20.08 -9.09 -45.46
CA ASN A 807 18.81 -9.55 -44.92
C ASN A 807 18.03 -8.38 -44.35
N ASP A 808 16.80 -8.19 -44.77
CA ASP A 808 15.90 -7.12 -44.29
C ASP A 808 16.57 -5.74 -44.33
N GLY A 809 17.32 -5.43 -45.40
CA GLY A 809 18.01 -4.14 -45.56
C GLY A 809 19.23 -3.94 -44.67
N LYS A 810 19.68 -4.99 -43.94
CA LYS A 810 20.91 -4.98 -43.16
C LYS A 810 21.98 -5.84 -43.78
N VAL A 811 23.20 -5.34 -43.80
CA VAL A 811 24.36 -6.06 -44.32
C VAL A 811 25.13 -6.73 -43.19
N THR A 812 25.46 -7.98 -43.38
CA THR A 812 26.40 -8.71 -42.53
C THR A 812 27.63 -9.11 -43.32
N PHE A 813 28.80 -8.76 -42.82
CA PHE A 813 30.07 -9.22 -43.31
C PHE A 813 30.66 -10.28 -42.38
N ALA A 814 31.25 -11.32 -42.90
CA ALA A 814 32.04 -12.30 -42.18
C ALA A 814 33.42 -12.44 -42.85
N ALA A 815 34.47 -12.42 -42.05
CA ALA A 815 35.83 -12.60 -42.54
C ALA A 815 36.54 -13.74 -41.79
N SER A 816 37.29 -14.58 -42.52
CA SER A 816 38.14 -15.57 -41.92
C SER A 816 39.51 -15.60 -42.57
N CYS A 817 40.53 -15.96 -41.79
CA CYS A 817 41.93 -16.14 -42.27
C CYS A 817 42.42 -17.53 -41.86
N GLY A 818 42.89 -18.29 -42.85
CA GLY A 818 43.54 -19.57 -42.65
C GLY A 818 44.80 -19.44 -41.79
N LYS A 819 45.27 -20.55 -41.23
CA LYS A 819 46.41 -20.58 -40.31
C LYS A 819 47.67 -19.96 -40.86
N ASP A 820 47.99 -20.27 -42.12
CA ASP A 820 49.22 -19.78 -42.80
C ASP A 820 49.02 -18.33 -43.28
N ALA A 821 47.86 -17.93 -43.72
CA ALA A 821 47.55 -16.54 -44.04
C ALA A 821 47.66 -15.62 -42.80
N LYS A 822 47.26 -16.11 -41.65
CA LYS A 822 47.45 -15.41 -40.38
C LYS A 822 48.97 -15.27 -40.02
N ALA A 823 49.77 -16.27 -40.29
CA ALA A 823 51.23 -16.23 -40.09
C ALA A 823 51.90 -15.16 -40.95
N LEU A 824 51.28 -14.78 -42.06
CA LEU A 824 51.76 -13.69 -42.94
C LEU A 824 51.31 -12.30 -42.49
N GLY A 825 50.69 -12.16 -41.28
CA GLY A 825 50.28 -10.90 -40.72
C GLY A 825 48.84 -10.48 -40.97
N VAL A 826 48.05 -11.31 -41.68
CA VAL A 826 46.63 -10.96 -41.95
C VAL A 826 45.76 -11.18 -40.73
N ASN A 827 44.84 -10.25 -40.47
CA ASN A 827 43.95 -10.25 -39.32
C ASN A 827 42.51 -10.03 -39.73
N ALA A 828 41.68 -11.04 -39.54
CA ALA A 828 40.28 -11.02 -39.95
C ALA A 828 39.48 -9.89 -39.22
N GLY A 829 39.79 -9.60 -37.95
CA GLY A 829 39.12 -8.53 -37.22
C GLY A 829 39.41 -7.13 -37.76
N LYS A 830 40.65 -6.85 -38.17
CA LYS A 830 41.01 -5.59 -38.83
C LYS A 830 40.41 -5.51 -40.23
N LEU A 831 40.44 -6.63 -40.99
CA LEU A 831 39.91 -6.72 -42.35
C LEU A 831 38.39 -6.48 -42.39
N VAL A 832 37.62 -7.18 -41.55
CA VAL A 832 36.16 -7.01 -41.55
C VAL A 832 35.73 -5.61 -41.10
N LYS A 833 36.51 -5.00 -40.21
CA LYS A 833 36.28 -3.61 -39.76
C LYS A 833 36.47 -2.63 -40.89
N ALA A 834 37.58 -2.74 -41.66
CA ALA A 834 37.85 -1.88 -42.81
C ALA A 834 36.75 -2.01 -43.87
N VAL A 835 36.33 -3.24 -44.21
CA VAL A 835 35.29 -3.55 -45.16
C VAL A 835 33.93 -2.98 -44.69
N ALA A 836 33.56 -3.19 -43.44
CA ALA A 836 32.29 -2.73 -42.91
C ALA A 836 32.20 -1.18 -42.90
N GLN A 837 33.31 -0.47 -42.64
CA GLN A 837 33.36 1.00 -42.63
C GLN A 837 32.96 1.59 -44.01
N VAL A 838 33.31 0.96 -45.13
CA VAL A 838 32.88 1.40 -46.47
C VAL A 838 31.35 1.35 -46.61
N ALA A 839 30.72 0.35 -46.03
CA ALA A 839 29.27 0.20 -46.06
C ALA A 839 28.55 0.86 -44.85
N GLY A 840 29.22 1.78 -44.15
CA GLY A 840 28.63 2.53 -43.03
C GLY A 840 28.39 1.67 -41.80
N GLY A 841 29.24 0.69 -41.54
CA GLY A 841 29.15 -0.25 -40.45
C GLY A 841 30.37 -0.27 -39.53
N ASN A 842 30.31 -1.11 -38.51
CA ASN A 842 31.43 -1.39 -37.64
C ASN A 842 31.40 -2.83 -37.16
N GLY A 843 32.53 -3.35 -36.75
CA GLY A 843 32.65 -4.72 -36.25
C GLY A 843 34.08 -5.07 -35.90
N GLY A 844 34.32 -6.32 -35.58
CA GLY A 844 35.64 -6.84 -35.24
C GLY A 844 35.53 -8.27 -34.75
N GLY A 845 36.62 -8.80 -34.27
CA GLY A 845 36.67 -10.16 -33.77
C GLY A 845 38.11 -10.65 -33.60
N LYS A 846 38.27 -11.95 -33.58
CA LYS A 846 39.58 -12.61 -33.47
C LYS A 846 40.37 -12.47 -34.76
N PRO A 847 41.72 -12.64 -34.69
CA PRO A 847 42.54 -12.60 -35.90
C PRO A 847 42.22 -13.64 -36.95
N ASP A 848 41.63 -14.76 -36.57
CA ASP A 848 41.29 -15.90 -37.46
C ASP A 848 39.84 -15.84 -37.94
N PHE A 849 38.92 -15.18 -37.24
CA PHE A 849 37.51 -15.04 -37.63
C PHE A 849 36.89 -13.76 -37.00
N ALA A 850 36.12 -13.03 -37.77
CA ALA A 850 35.42 -11.84 -37.31
C ALA A 850 34.16 -11.57 -38.12
N MET A 851 33.21 -10.86 -37.54
CA MET A 851 31.97 -10.43 -38.19
C MET A 851 31.70 -8.93 -37.94
N ALA A 852 30.99 -8.29 -38.86
CA ALA A 852 30.60 -6.91 -38.79
C ALA A 852 29.21 -6.69 -39.39
N GLY A 853 28.45 -5.76 -38.83
CA GLY A 853 27.20 -5.30 -39.42
C GLY A 853 27.39 -3.95 -40.13
N ALA A 854 26.63 -3.70 -41.20
CA ALA A 854 26.59 -2.42 -41.90
C ALA A 854 25.17 -2.05 -42.34
N LYS A 855 24.96 -0.76 -42.72
CA LYS A 855 23.63 -0.20 -42.96
C LYS A 855 23.32 0.04 -44.45
N ASN A 856 24.34 0.03 -45.33
CA ASN A 856 24.21 0.42 -46.73
C ASN A 856 24.40 -0.78 -47.64
N PRO A 857 23.30 -1.49 -48.04
CA PRO A 857 23.38 -2.65 -48.93
C PRO A 857 23.96 -2.36 -50.32
N GLU A 858 23.72 -1.16 -50.84
CA GLU A 858 24.20 -0.68 -52.11
C GLU A 858 25.74 -0.55 -52.19
N LYS A 859 26.41 -0.52 -51.04
CA LYS A 859 27.86 -0.45 -50.94
C LYS A 859 28.58 -1.77 -50.69
N ILE A 860 27.88 -2.90 -50.78
CA ILE A 860 28.46 -4.23 -50.55
C ILE A 860 29.58 -4.50 -51.56
N GLU A 861 29.38 -4.27 -52.85
CA GLU A 861 30.38 -4.51 -53.91
C GLU A 861 31.59 -3.60 -53.76
N GLU A 862 31.39 -2.30 -53.42
CA GLU A 862 32.47 -1.37 -53.11
C GLU A 862 33.29 -1.84 -51.92
N ALA A 863 32.61 -2.30 -50.85
CA ALA A 863 33.24 -2.81 -49.64
C ALA A 863 34.02 -4.12 -49.90
N LEU A 864 33.52 -4.99 -50.71
CA LEU A 864 34.24 -6.20 -51.12
C LEU A 864 35.43 -5.91 -52.03
N GLY A 865 35.37 -4.85 -52.84
CA GLY A 865 36.44 -4.41 -53.74
C GLY A 865 37.74 -4.00 -53.05
N ILE A 866 37.66 -3.43 -51.81
CA ILE A 866 38.84 -3.02 -51.07
C ILE A 866 39.60 -4.19 -50.40
N VAL A 867 39.03 -5.39 -50.37
CA VAL A 867 39.58 -6.55 -49.64
C VAL A 867 41.00 -6.89 -50.11
N LYS A 868 41.27 -6.95 -51.46
CA LYS A 868 42.61 -7.25 -51.98
C LYS A 868 43.68 -6.25 -51.53
N GLU A 869 43.41 -4.97 -51.68
CA GLU A 869 44.36 -3.91 -51.27
C GLU A 869 44.59 -3.92 -49.73
N THR A 870 43.53 -4.08 -48.94
CA THR A 870 43.62 -4.15 -47.48
C THR A 870 44.47 -5.35 -47.01
N VAL A 871 44.30 -6.51 -47.64
CA VAL A 871 45.08 -7.74 -47.37
C VAL A 871 46.53 -7.52 -47.70
N TYR A 872 46.86 -6.99 -48.90
CA TYR A 872 48.26 -6.74 -49.32
C TYR A 872 48.93 -5.68 -48.44
N GLY A 873 48.18 -4.68 -47.91
CA GLY A 873 48.69 -3.73 -46.96
C GLY A 873 49.07 -4.40 -45.63
N MET A 874 48.36 -5.43 -45.20
CA MET A 874 48.66 -6.18 -43.97
C MET A 874 49.84 -7.13 -44.14
N ILE A 875 50.05 -7.71 -45.29
CA ILE A 875 51.18 -8.65 -45.60
C ILE A 875 52.51 -7.87 -45.70
N LYS A 876 52.49 -6.63 -46.19
CA LYS A 876 53.69 -5.77 -46.32
C LYS A 876 54.09 -5.03 -45.06
N ALA A 877 53.24 -4.93 -44.06
CA ALA A 877 53.49 -4.31 -42.78
C ALA A 877 54.02 -5.34 -41.76
#